data_d0e6d2f26b1a9bc562b540dba9efd6e6
#
_entry.id   d0e6d2f26b1a9bc562b540dba9efd6e6
#
_cell.length_a   1.000
_cell.length_b   1.000
_cell.length_c   1.000
_cell.angle_alpha   90.00
_cell.angle_beta   90.00
_cell.angle_gamma   90.00
#
_symmetry.space_group_name_H-M   'P 1'
#
loop_
_entity.id
_entity.type
_entity.pdbx_description
1 polymer ?
#
loop_
_entity_poly.entity_id
_entity_poly.type
_entity_poly.pdbx_seq_one_letter_code
_entity_poly.pdbx_strand_id
1 'polypeptide(L)'
;MQYKNLYALRIPTKHFNICILKYTKSCKNYTTNLQDAAEDKTNKKYTETIILPQTDFQLRLNGNKRVDMDKYLLEKCGFLDLYCWQRKNLVGPDFVLHDGPPYANGDPHMGHAVNKILKDITLRSKIMRGQRVHYVPGWDCHGLPIELKAIKNFNTKNKKLDALEIRHRACTFAKSAIVKQREVFSSWGIMANWKETGCYFTNQVSYIKNQLQQFMNLYEKGLVFRDFKPVYWSPSSRTALAEAELIYNEQHESKCAIIRLRMCDVPSRLKTFTNDTIYALAWTTTPWTLVANQALAFSINSKYCLTEDAHGNFYIIAEPLVKDIELKIGSELSSAKYLHPITKESLPFLPGKHVTMNLGTGLVHTAPAHGSEDFLLALEYNIPVLSVVDHNGRYTEAAGPEFAGLKVLCEGTEKVLQRVNEDVLLVESIKHSYPYDWRTKKPIIIRASHQWFIDINSIKTKALVNTIQLFPENNQSSFLNGLVAQITKRPFWCISRQRSWGTPIPVLYLKNTGEVFTNRICDLIEKNGVDCWWKFSIEELVGEEILKKFNLDKDNLKKGDDIMDIWFDSGISWSVILPEKKANLYLEGQDQLTGWFQSSLLTSVALQGSSPYNALFVHGFVVDENASKMSKSEGNVIHPDDITKGGNNFGRNVYGVDTLRWWVGSHGCQHIKIRVTQEILQESKESIQKLRLILRFLLGVLNSNTEFNLAIDPRFLHLDRNMLHRLYHYNKQVQNFYDSYQYHNVCKLIKNFMANDVSSIYCHLNKDRLYCDAITSPYRAATIKVIDAILTVVSRSIAPIVPHLAEETTVTKYNLAATIMSTKQDYALLSILQKEKESSLSELCDILQVSKITLIENDALNETQVHLNSIEKQLCKRCRRHPEMHGAEICEQSKNYTNLSQIQSNLHVIHYKLYNYEEH
;
A
#
# COMPACT_ATOMS: atom_id res chain seq x y z
N MET A 1 -17.25 25.32 -31.39
CA MET A 1 -17.08 26.57 -32.16
C MET A 1 -16.45 27.62 -31.26
N GLN A 2 -15.37 28.23 -31.76
CA GLN A 2 -14.67 29.41 -31.25
C GLN A 2 -13.91 29.24 -29.91
N TYR A 3 -12.64 28.95 -29.98
CA TYR A 3 -11.49 29.83 -29.83
C TYR A 3 -10.24 29.09 -30.34
N LYS A 4 -9.92 29.30 -31.59
CA LYS A 4 -8.57 29.14 -32.18
C LYS A 4 -8.02 30.54 -32.42
N ASN A 5 -6.71 30.68 -32.15
CA ASN A 5 -5.80 31.77 -32.52
C ASN A 5 -5.31 32.60 -31.35
N LEU A 6 -4.09 32.24 -30.91
CA LEU A 6 -3.08 33.25 -30.52
C LEU A 6 -1.66 32.67 -30.80
N TYR A 7 -1.19 33.04 -31.93
CA TYR A 7 0.20 33.30 -32.40
C TYR A 7 1.35 32.45 -31.84
N ALA A 8 1.73 31.48 -32.62
CA ALA A 8 3.12 31.00 -32.70
C ALA A 8 3.98 31.99 -33.52
N LEU A 9 4.79 32.79 -32.87
CA LEU A 9 5.92 33.47 -33.53
C LEU A 9 7.01 32.42 -33.79
N ARG A 10 7.00 31.84 -35.00
CA ARG A 10 8.13 31.12 -35.57
C ARG A 10 9.20 32.14 -35.99
N ILE A 11 10.26 32.26 -35.21
CA ILE A 11 11.51 32.92 -35.65
C ILE A 11 12.29 31.90 -36.51
N PRO A 12 12.68 32.23 -37.74
CA PRO A 12 13.36 31.30 -38.63
C PRO A 12 14.76 30.98 -38.12
N THR A 13 15.02 29.71 -37.84
CA THR A 13 16.29 29.17 -37.33
C THR A 13 17.49 29.27 -38.28
N LYS A 14 17.35 29.92 -39.45
CA LYS A 14 18.45 30.02 -40.43
C LYS A 14 19.44 31.16 -40.21
N HIS A 15 19.17 32.14 -39.35
CA HIS A 15 20.09 33.28 -39.15
C HIS A 15 20.95 33.17 -37.88
N PHE A 16 20.62 32.26 -36.95
CA PHE A 16 21.41 32.11 -35.72
C PHE A 16 22.71 31.28 -35.89
N ASN A 17 22.76 30.39 -36.89
CA ASN A 17 23.96 29.55 -37.14
C ASN A 17 25.11 30.26 -37.88
N ILE A 18 24.87 31.44 -38.43
CA ILE A 18 25.92 32.17 -39.20
C ILE A 18 26.77 33.08 -38.29
N CYS A 19 26.22 33.54 -37.17
CA CYS A 19 26.98 34.36 -36.23
C CYS A 19 27.97 33.56 -35.36
N ILE A 20 27.64 32.33 -35.01
CA ILE A 20 28.52 31.48 -34.16
C ILE A 20 29.71 30.94 -34.95
N LEU A 21 29.55 30.67 -36.26
CA LEU A 21 30.63 30.19 -37.13
C LEU A 21 31.61 31.29 -37.58
N LYS A 22 31.23 32.56 -37.50
CA LYS A 22 32.17 33.68 -37.81
C LYS A 22 33.04 34.04 -36.61
N TYR A 23 32.58 33.84 -35.38
CA TYR A 23 33.41 34.11 -34.18
C TYR A 23 34.47 33.04 -33.92
N THR A 24 34.19 31.78 -34.26
CA THR A 24 35.15 30.67 -34.05
C THR A 24 36.28 30.63 -35.13
N LYS A 25 36.14 31.29 -36.23
CA LYS A 25 37.23 31.42 -37.24
C LYS A 25 38.17 32.59 -37.00
N SER A 26 37.76 33.63 -36.23
CA SER A 26 38.63 34.78 -35.92
C SER A 26 39.60 34.50 -34.76
N CYS A 27 39.31 33.50 -33.88
CA CYS A 27 40.22 33.19 -32.77
C CYS A 27 41.29 32.15 -33.07
N LYS A 28 41.37 31.62 -34.32
CA LYS A 28 42.39 30.61 -34.69
C LYS A 28 43.65 31.18 -35.35
N ASN A 29 43.72 32.48 -35.61
CA ASN A 29 44.88 33.09 -36.29
C ASN A 29 45.72 34.03 -35.41
N TYR A 30 45.65 33.93 -34.08
CA TYR A 30 46.55 34.69 -33.18
C TYR A 30 47.28 33.79 -32.16
N THR A 31 47.80 32.66 -32.59
CA THR A 31 48.74 31.89 -31.77
C THR A 31 49.80 31.25 -32.61
N THR A 32 50.79 32.05 -33.03
CA THR A 32 52.14 31.57 -33.23
C THR A 32 53.10 32.75 -33.01
N ASN A 33 54.03 32.55 -32.10
CA ASN A 33 55.20 33.37 -31.74
C ASN A 33 54.94 34.48 -30.71
N LEU A 34 55.07 34.03 -29.37
CA LEU A 34 55.85 34.82 -28.39
C LEU A 34 56.04 33.99 -27.11
N GLN A 35 57.23 33.53 -26.93
CA GLN A 35 57.97 33.24 -25.72
C GLN A 35 57.23 32.48 -24.56
N ASP A 36 57.43 31.19 -24.52
CA ASP A 36 56.86 30.19 -23.57
C ASP A 36 57.32 30.26 -22.11
N ALA A 37 58.20 31.17 -21.72
CA ALA A 37 58.77 31.16 -20.34
C ALA A 37 58.23 32.32 -19.43
N ALA A 38 57.60 33.33 -19.99
CA ALA A 38 56.98 34.41 -19.20
C ALA A 38 55.48 34.22 -18.97
N GLU A 39 54.78 33.47 -19.86
CA GLU A 39 53.35 33.20 -19.81
C GLU A 39 52.98 32.26 -18.67
N ASP A 40 53.83 31.27 -18.28
CA ASP A 40 53.53 30.30 -17.26
C ASP A 40 53.47 30.90 -15.84
N LYS A 41 54.29 31.97 -15.59
CA LYS A 41 54.28 32.68 -14.28
C LYS A 41 53.12 33.67 -14.16
N THR A 42 52.70 34.30 -15.28
CA THR A 42 51.54 35.21 -15.28
C THR A 42 50.23 34.44 -15.26
N ASN A 43 50.14 33.33 -15.95
CA ASN A 43 48.96 32.44 -15.90
C ASN A 43 48.73 31.82 -14.51
N LYS A 44 49.80 31.44 -13.81
CA LYS A 44 49.66 31.00 -12.38
C LYS A 44 49.15 32.12 -11.48
N LYS A 45 49.58 33.36 -11.70
CA LYS A 45 49.15 34.51 -10.90
C LYS A 45 47.67 34.86 -11.10
N TYR A 46 47.11 34.66 -12.31
CA TYR A 46 45.68 34.88 -12.60
C TYR A 46 44.82 33.74 -12.09
N THR A 47 45.26 32.50 -12.16
CA THR A 47 44.50 31.35 -11.62
C THR A 47 44.36 31.38 -10.09
N GLU A 48 45.30 32.03 -9.39
CA GLU A 48 45.22 32.21 -7.92
C GLU A 48 44.16 33.25 -7.49
N THR A 49 43.74 34.12 -8.41
CA THR A 49 42.71 35.16 -8.15
C THR A 49 41.29 34.69 -8.40
N ILE A 50 41.09 33.48 -8.96
CA ILE A 50 39.79 32.92 -9.28
C ILE A 50 39.19 32.25 -8.03
N ILE A 51 37.98 32.65 -7.66
CA ILE A 51 37.25 32.08 -6.52
C ILE A 51 36.49 30.86 -7.00
N LEU A 52 37.10 29.68 -6.88
CA LEU A 52 36.46 28.42 -7.26
C LEU A 52 35.59 27.85 -6.13
N PRO A 53 34.45 27.22 -6.44
CA PRO A 53 33.61 26.56 -5.47
C PRO A 53 34.33 25.45 -4.69
N GLN A 54 34.36 25.51 -3.37
CA GLN A 54 35.00 24.54 -2.48
C GLN A 54 34.00 23.97 -1.48
N THR A 55 33.97 22.65 -1.33
CA THR A 55 33.08 21.98 -0.36
C THR A 55 33.53 20.54 -0.09
N ASP A 56 33.34 20.07 1.12
CA ASP A 56 33.57 18.68 1.53
C ASP A 56 32.45 17.73 1.06
N PHE A 57 31.36 18.26 0.51
CA PHE A 57 30.27 17.48 -0.04
C PHE A 57 30.76 16.57 -1.16
N GLN A 58 30.67 15.26 -0.97
CA GLN A 58 31.31 14.30 -1.86
C GLN A 58 30.71 14.28 -3.27
N LEU A 59 31.57 14.26 -4.27
CA LEU A 59 31.16 14.25 -5.69
C LEU A 59 30.37 12.99 -6.05
N ARG A 60 30.81 11.83 -5.58
CA ARG A 60 30.20 10.53 -5.84
C ARG A 60 30.29 9.64 -4.60
N LEU A 61 29.21 8.92 -4.34
CA LEU A 61 29.13 7.88 -3.32
C LEU A 61 28.86 6.54 -4.02
N ASN A 62 29.82 5.63 -4.03
CA ASN A 62 29.71 4.34 -4.69
C ASN A 62 29.96 3.19 -3.70
N GLY A 63 29.36 2.02 -3.97
CA GLY A 63 29.59 0.80 -3.20
C GLY A 63 29.29 0.97 -1.71
N ASN A 64 30.15 0.41 -0.86
CA ASN A 64 29.98 0.42 0.59
C ASN A 64 29.96 1.84 1.18
N LYS A 65 30.70 2.78 0.59
CA LYS A 65 30.67 4.19 1.03
C LYS A 65 29.26 4.79 0.99
N ARG A 66 28.44 4.35 0.04
CA ARG A 66 27.04 4.77 -0.04
C ARG A 66 26.22 4.19 1.11
N VAL A 67 26.36 2.91 1.38
CA VAL A 67 25.66 2.21 2.49
C VAL A 67 26.04 2.83 3.83
N ASP A 68 27.35 3.06 4.05
CA ASP A 68 27.86 3.66 5.28
C ASP A 68 27.33 5.09 5.47
N MET A 69 27.26 5.88 4.39
CA MET A 69 26.71 7.22 4.43
C MET A 69 25.19 7.22 4.71
N ASP A 70 24.44 6.34 4.07
CA ASP A 70 22.98 6.22 4.31
C ASP A 70 22.73 5.87 5.78
N LYS A 71 23.51 4.94 6.37
CA LYS A 71 23.44 4.59 7.79
C LYS A 71 23.85 5.75 8.69
N TYR A 72 24.96 6.41 8.38
CA TYR A 72 25.44 7.57 9.12
C TYR A 72 24.38 8.69 9.18
N LEU A 73 23.77 9.04 8.05
CA LEU A 73 22.74 10.06 7.98
C LEU A 73 21.46 9.65 8.73
N LEU A 74 21.05 8.38 8.64
CA LEU A 74 19.91 7.86 9.37
C LEU A 74 20.05 8.07 10.88
N GLU A 75 21.23 7.75 11.42
CA GLU A 75 21.54 7.84 12.85
C GLU A 75 21.80 9.30 13.28
N LYS A 76 22.71 10.01 12.59
CA LYS A 76 23.13 11.37 12.93
C LYS A 76 22.04 12.41 12.74
N CYS A 77 21.22 12.27 11.71
CA CYS A 77 20.14 13.19 11.44
C CYS A 77 18.84 12.83 12.18
N GLY A 78 18.81 11.79 13.02
CA GLY A 78 17.65 11.42 13.84
C GLY A 78 16.38 11.19 13.05
N PHE A 79 16.46 10.49 11.90
CA PHE A 79 15.28 10.18 11.08
C PHE A 79 14.21 9.45 11.87
N LEU A 80 14.64 8.56 12.78
CA LEU A 80 13.74 7.74 13.58
C LEU A 80 13.05 8.55 14.69
N ASP A 81 13.62 9.69 15.10
CA ASP A 81 13.05 10.55 16.14
C ASP A 81 12.08 11.61 15.57
N LEU A 82 12.12 11.87 14.27
CA LEU A 82 11.33 12.90 13.61
C LEU A 82 9.83 12.74 13.85
N TYR A 83 9.31 11.51 13.87
CA TYR A 83 7.90 11.25 14.15
C TYR A 83 7.50 11.72 15.56
N CYS A 84 8.26 11.32 16.58
CA CYS A 84 7.98 11.72 17.95
C CYS A 84 8.15 13.22 18.16
N TRP A 85 9.14 13.81 17.50
CA TRP A 85 9.39 15.24 17.54
C TRP A 85 8.22 16.03 16.97
N GLN A 86 7.74 15.70 15.75
CA GLN A 86 6.65 16.44 15.13
C GLN A 86 5.34 16.31 15.93
N ARG A 87 5.06 15.14 16.54
CA ARG A 87 3.88 14.95 17.41
C ARG A 87 3.91 15.85 18.62
N LYS A 88 5.08 16.18 19.16
CA LYS A 88 5.24 17.05 20.34
C LYS A 88 5.28 18.54 20.01
N ASN A 89 5.82 18.90 18.83
CA ASN A 89 6.22 20.27 18.56
C ASN A 89 5.39 20.98 17.47
N LEU A 90 4.66 20.26 16.61
CA LEU A 90 3.79 20.88 15.64
C LEU A 90 2.39 21.07 16.23
N VAL A 91 1.80 22.23 15.99
CA VAL A 91 0.48 22.64 16.48
C VAL A 91 -0.56 22.62 15.34
N GLY A 92 -0.12 22.42 14.09
CA GLY A 92 -0.99 22.42 12.91
C GLY A 92 -2.06 21.32 12.95
N PRO A 93 -3.01 21.35 12.00
CA PRO A 93 -4.09 20.37 11.96
C PRO A 93 -3.55 18.95 11.80
N ASP A 94 -4.21 17.99 12.43
CA ASP A 94 -3.87 16.58 12.31
C ASP A 94 -4.12 16.08 10.88
N PHE A 95 -3.14 15.38 10.31
CA PHE A 95 -3.30 14.55 9.13
C PHE A 95 -3.13 13.08 9.55
N VAL A 96 -4.21 12.32 9.44
CA VAL A 96 -4.27 10.93 9.87
C VAL A 96 -4.10 10.02 8.66
N LEU A 97 -2.98 9.29 8.59
CA LEU A 97 -2.77 8.19 7.67
C LEU A 97 -2.83 6.89 8.46
N HIS A 98 -3.86 6.09 8.24
CA HIS A 98 -3.96 4.78 8.88
C HIS A 98 -3.19 3.74 8.08
N ASP A 99 -2.36 2.97 8.76
CA ASP A 99 -1.52 1.94 8.13
C ASP A 99 -2.30 0.62 8.00
N GLY A 100 -2.46 0.13 6.76
CA GLY A 100 -2.85 -1.26 6.54
C GLY A 100 -1.72 -2.17 7.00
N PRO A 101 -2.03 -3.13 7.91
CA PRO A 101 -0.99 -3.91 8.54
C PRO A 101 -0.34 -4.88 7.55
N PRO A 102 0.98 -4.79 7.27
CA PRO A 102 1.66 -5.82 6.50
C PRO A 102 1.62 -7.15 7.23
N TYR A 103 1.64 -8.21 6.44
CA TYR A 103 1.55 -9.56 6.96
C TYR A 103 2.88 -10.01 7.58
N ALA A 104 2.85 -10.49 8.82
CA ALA A 104 4.04 -10.95 9.56
C ALA A 104 4.50 -12.35 9.10
N ASN A 105 4.75 -12.54 7.80
CA ASN A 105 4.97 -13.87 7.23
C ASN A 105 6.29 -14.07 6.48
N GLY A 106 7.24 -13.14 6.61
CA GLY A 106 8.58 -13.25 6.01
C GLY A 106 9.23 -11.90 5.71
N ASP A 107 10.29 -11.96 4.91
CA ASP A 107 11.11 -10.80 4.59
C ASP A 107 10.36 -9.78 3.71
N PRO A 108 10.66 -8.48 3.84
CA PRO A 108 10.10 -7.45 2.97
C PRO A 108 10.44 -7.68 1.50
N HIS A 109 9.50 -7.33 0.63
CA HIS A 109 9.66 -7.39 -0.83
C HIS A 109 9.40 -6.01 -1.45
N MET A 110 9.60 -5.87 -2.77
CA MET A 110 9.45 -4.59 -3.47
C MET A 110 8.07 -3.95 -3.32
N GLY A 111 7.00 -4.75 -3.18
CA GLY A 111 5.66 -4.23 -2.87
C GLY A 111 5.60 -3.49 -1.54
N HIS A 112 6.27 -4.00 -0.49
CA HIS A 112 6.40 -3.30 0.78
C HIS A 112 7.22 -2.00 0.63
N ALA A 113 8.27 -2.00 -0.20
CA ALA A 113 9.08 -0.81 -0.45
C ALA A 113 8.23 0.30 -1.10
N VAL A 114 7.47 -0.01 -2.15
CA VAL A 114 6.55 0.95 -2.78
C VAL A 114 5.56 1.50 -1.77
N ASN A 115 4.88 0.62 -1.04
CA ASN A 115 3.86 0.98 -0.07
C ASN A 115 4.38 1.90 1.04
N LYS A 116 5.40 1.46 1.77
CA LYS A 116 5.93 2.19 2.93
C LYS A 116 6.62 3.50 2.53
N ILE A 117 7.33 3.53 1.41
CA ILE A 117 7.98 4.74 0.92
C ILE A 117 6.94 5.77 0.43
N LEU A 118 5.87 5.37 -0.28
CA LEU A 118 4.79 6.30 -0.66
C LEU A 118 4.10 6.90 0.57
N LYS A 119 3.85 6.10 1.61
CA LYS A 119 3.34 6.58 2.90
C LYS A 119 4.28 7.62 3.51
N ASP A 120 5.58 7.34 3.57
CA ASP A 120 6.57 8.24 4.14
C ASP A 120 6.70 9.55 3.35
N ILE A 121 6.71 9.49 2.00
CA ILE A 121 6.69 10.68 1.15
C ILE A 121 5.45 11.54 1.47
N THR A 122 4.28 10.90 1.58
CA THR A 122 3.03 11.56 1.95
C THR A 122 3.16 12.26 3.30
N LEU A 123 3.58 11.54 4.34
CA LEU A 123 3.70 12.07 5.70
C LEU A 123 4.69 13.24 5.77
N ARG A 124 5.88 13.10 5.17
CA ARG A 124 6.89 14.17 5.13
C ARG A 124 6.39 15.40 4.39
N SER A 125 5.66 15.24 3.28
CA SER A 125 5.08 16.35 2.54
C SER A 125 4.05 17.12 3.38
N LYS A 126 3.24 16.41 4.20
CA LYS A 126 2.26 17.04 5.10
C LYS A 126 2.93 17.79 6.27
N ILE A 127 4.01 17.23 6.84
CA ILE A 127 4.82 17.94 7.84
C ILE A 127 5.40 19.23 7.27
N MET A 128 5.87 19.23 6.03
CA MET A 128 6.40 20.42 5.38
C MET A 128 5.34 21.50 5.14
N ARG A 129 4.06 21.13 5.18
CA ARG A 129 2.91 22.05 5.17
C ARG A 129 2.50 22.49 6.58
N GLY A 130 3.27 22.16 7.61
CA GLY A 130 2.97 22.49 9.00
C GLY A 130 1.90 21.61 9.64
N GLN A 131 1.45 20.54 8.97
CA GLN A 131 0.48 19.60 9.53
C GLN A 131 1.16 18.64 10.50
N ARG A 132 0.44 18.26 11.54
CA ARG A 132 0.86 17.25 12.51
C ARG A 132 0.38 15.88 12.05
N VAL A 133 1.28 14.99 11.67
CA VAL A 133 0.90 13.69 11.13
C VAL A 133 0.68 12.63 12.22
N HIS A 134 -0.39 11.84 12.05
CA HIS A 134 -0.66 10.66 12.87
C HIS A 134 -0.52 9.40 12.02
N TYR A 135 0.45 8.54 12.39
CA TYR A 135 0.77 7.31 11.70
C TYR A 135 1.25 6.27 12.71
N VAL A 136 0.52 5.17 12.85
CA VAL A 136 0.85 4.05 13.72
C VAL A 136 1.09 2.83 12.85
N PRO A 137 2.35 2.35 12.70
CA PRO A 137 2.64 1.15 11.93
C PRO A 137 1.96 -0.07 12.57
N GLY A 138 1.40 -0.95 11.72
CA GLY A 138 0.74 -2.16 12.19
C GLY A 138 1.29 -3.42 11.59
N TRP A 139 0.95 -4.57 12.19
CA TRP A 139 1.22 -5.90 11.63
C TRP A 139 0.03 -6.82 11.79
N ASP A 140 -0.26 -7.55 10.71
CA ASP A 140 -1.22 -8.63 10.70
C ASP A 140 -0.52 -9.93 11.08
N CYS A 141 -0.88 -10.47 12.26
CA CYS A 141 -0.09 -11.50 12.95
C CYS A 141 -0.72 -12.89 12.87
N HIS A 142 -1.95 -13.05 12.38
CA HIS A 142 -2.68 -14.31 12.36
C HIS A 142 -2.75 -14.95 10.96
N GLY A 143 -3.43 -16.09 10.88
CA GLY A 143 -3.88 -16.74 9.66
C GLY A 143 -2.97 -17.84 9.11
N LEU A 144 -3.50 -18.51 8.10
CA LEU A 144 -2.96 -19.71 7.48
C LEU A 144 -1.50 -19.59 7.00
N PRO A 145 -1.05 -18.48 6.36
CA PRO A 145 0.32 -18.41 5.85
C PRO A 145 1.40 -18.45 6.94
N ILE A 146 1.11 -17.88 8.11
CA ILE A 146 2.02 -17.93 9.26
C ILE A 146 2.02 -19.33 9.84
N GLU A 147 0.83 -19.91 10.07
CA GLU A 147 0.66 -21.27 10.58
C GLU A 147 1.43 -22.30 9.74
N LEU A 148 1.21 -22.31 8.41
CA LEU A 148 1.88 -23.26 7.51
C LEU A 148 3.40 -23.13 7.51
N LYS A 149 3.94 -21.91 7.56
CA LYS A 149 5.38 -21.69 7.62
C LYS A 149 5.96 -22.13 8.96
N ALA A 150 5.25 -21.85 10.05
CA ALA A 150 5.68 -22.21 11.41
C ALA A 150 5.78 -23.73 11.62
N ILE A 151 4.92 -24.52 10.93
CA ILE A 151 4.88 -25.98 11.08
C ILE A 151 5.59 -26.75 9.95
N LYS A 152 6.06 -26.05 8.88
CA LYS A 152 6.61 -26.69 7.66
C LYS A 152 7.71 -27.72 7.95
N ASN A 153 8.60 -27.45 8.91
CA ASN A 153 9.73 -28.32 9.22
C ASN A 153 9.39 -29.50 10.15
N PHE A 154 8.14 -29.59 10.65
CA PHE A 154 7.71 -30.60 11.64
C PHE A 154 6.80 -31.68 11.09
N ASN A 155 6.20 -31.49 9.91
CA ASN A 155 5.35 -32.48 9.26
C ASN A 155 6.08 -33.76 8.79
N THR A 156 7.41 -33.85 8.98
CA THR A 156 8.22 -35.01 8.58
C THR A 156 8.21 -36.16 9.61
N LYS A 157 7.63 -35.97 10.81
CA LYS A 157 7.58 -37.00 11.85
C LYS A 157 6.14 -37.22 12.30
N ASN A 158 5.31 -37.90 11.59
CA ASN A 158 3.98 -38.50 11.92
C ASN A 158 3.32 -38.07 13.28
N LYS A 159 3.70 -36.98 13.91
CA LYS A 159 3.17 -36.49 15.17
C LYS A 159 2.21 -35.31 14.87
N LYS A 160 0.92 -35.55 15.12
CA LYS A 160 -0.11 -34.52 15.06
C LYS A 160 0.17 -33.49 16.16
N LEU A 161 0.49 -32.25 15.80
CA LEU A 161 0.67 -31.15 16.76
C LEU A 161 -0.69 -30.76 17.34
N ASP A 162 -0.72 -30.46 18.64
CA ASP A 162 -1.91 -29.87 19.27
C ASP A 162 -2.07 -28.38 18.93
N ALA A 163 -3.22 -27.83 19.23
CA ALA A 163 -3.54 -26.44 18.92
C ALA A 163 -2.61 -25.44 19.64
N LEU A 164 -2.26 -25.70 20.89
CA LEU A 164 -1.39 -24.81 21.69
C LEU A 164 0.04 -24.78 21.16
N GLU A 165 0.57 -25.92 20.76
CA GLU A 165 1.90 -26.01 20.16
C GLU A 165 1.96 -25.28 18.80
N ILE A 166 0.92 -25.43 17.96
CA ILE A 166 0.79 -24.69 16.70
C ILE A 166 0.78 -23.19 16.97
N ARG A 167 0.01 -22.74 17.94
CA ARG A 167 -0.14 -21.32 18.32
C ARG A 167 1.19 -20.75 18.81
N HIS A 168 1.89 -21.47 19.70
CA HIS A 168 3.18 -21.05 20.22
C HIS A 168 4.21 -20.83 19.09
N ARG A 169 4.31 -21.79 18.16
CA ARG A 169 5.24 -21.73 17.02
C ARG A 169 4.88 -20.60 16.05
N ALA A 170 3.61 -20.44 15.74
CA ALA A 170 3.13 -19.39 14.87
C ALA A 170 3.38 -17.99 15.45
N CYS A 171 3.16 -17.80 16.75
CA CYS A 171 3.49 -16.57 17.46
C CYS A 171 4.98 -16.25 17.40
N THR A 172 5.85 -17.21 17.66
CA THR A 172 7.31 -17.06 17.59
C THR A 172 7.76 -16.70 16.18
N PHE A 173 7.20 -17.36 15.17
CA PHE A 173 7.50 -17.06 13.77
C PHE A 173 7.08 -15.63 13.38
N ALA A 174 5.85 -15.22 13.75
CA ALA A 174 5.34 -13.88 13.49
C ALA A 174 6.23 -12.81 14.14
N LYS A 175 6.60 -12.98 15.41
CA LYS A 175 7.50 -12.07 16.13
C LYS A 175 8.84 -11.90 15.40
N SER A 176 9.45 -12.99 14.95
CA SER A 176 10.74 -12.93 14.23
C SER A 176 10.61 -12.20 12.88
N ALA A 177 9.47 -12.39 12.17
CA ALA A 177 9.22 -11.69 10.92
C ALA A 177 9.01 -10.18 11.14
N ILE A 178 8.29 -9.79 12.19
CA ILE A 178 8.07 -8.39 12.57
C ILE A 178 9.40 -7.67 12.84
N VAL A 179 10.29 -8.28 13.62
CA VAL A 179 11.60 -7.69 13.92
C VAL A 179 12.36 -7.38 12.63
N LYS A 180 12.48 -8.36 11.73
CA LYS A 180 13.16 -8.18 10.45
C LYS A 180 12.50 -7.10 9.57
N GLN A 181 11.17 -7.12 9.47
CA GLN A 181 10.45 -6.13 8.67
C GLN A 181 10.64 -4.72 9.23
N ARG A 182 10.58 -4.55 10.55
CA ARG A 182 10.80 -3.28 11.23
C ARG A 182 12.20 -2.73 10.99
N GLU A 183 13.23 -3.58 11.10
CA GLU A 183 14.62 -3.20 10.81
C GLU A 183 14.80 -2.72 9.37
N VAL A 184 14.22 -3.44 8.40
CA VAL A 184 14.31 -3.06 6.99
C VAL A 184 13.54 -1.79 6.69
N PHE A 185 12.30 -1.64 7.20
CA PHE A 185 11.51 -0.41 7.00
C PHE A 185 12.19 0.82 7.62
N SER A 186 12.74 0.70 8.81
CA SER A 186 13.49 1.79 9.44
C SER A 186 14.77 2.13 8.66
N SER A 187 15.47 1.14 8.08
CA SER A 187 16.65 1.37 7.26
C SER A 187 16.38 2.14 5.97
N TRP A 188 15.13 2.14 5.46
CA TRP A 188 14.72 2.97 4.33
C TRP A 188 14.41 4.42 4.71
N GLY A 189 14.62 4.79 5.97
CA GLY A 189 14.34 6.12 6.49
C GLY A 189 12.85 6.41 6.69
N ILE A 190 12.01 5.38 6.81
CA ILE A 190 10.58 5.53 7.05
C ILE A 190 10.33 6.14 8.43
N MET A 191 9.62 7.25 8.45
CA MET A 191 9.32 8.02 9.65
C MET A 191 8.16 7.41 10.43
N ALA A 192 8.45 6.82 11.59
CA ALA A 192 7.46 6.28 12.50
C ALA A 192 8.02 6.17 13.93
N ASN A 193 7.14 5.92 14.91
CA ASN A 193 7.59 5.46 16.22
C ASN A 193 7.76 3.92 16.16
N TRP A 194 9.00 3.47 15.90
CA TRP A 194 9.31 2.06 15.76
C TRP A 194 9.43 1.29 17.09
N LYS A 195 9.24 1.94 18.23
CA LYS A 195 9.13 1.26 19.53
C LYS A 195 7.87 0.41 19.56
N GLU A 196 7.87 -0.65 20.34
CA GLU A 196 6.72 -1.55 20.45
C GLU A 196 5.44 -0.81 20.85
N THR A 197 5.54 0.15 21.73
CA THR A 197 4.43 1.03 22.17
C THR A 197 3.94 2.01 21.10
N GLY A 198 4.68 2.18 20.02
CA GLY A 198 4.33 3.06 18.89
C GLY A 198 3.75 2.30 17.70
N CYS A 199 3.58 0.98 17.81
CA CYS A 199 3.08 0.08 16.78
C CYS A 199 1.83 -0.67 17.29
N TYR A 200 1.07 -1.26 16.37
CA TYR A 200 -0.01 -2.18 16.74
C TYR A 200 0.18 -3.57 16.11
N PHE A 201 -0.29 -4.58 16.79
CA PHE A 201 -0.21 -5.97 16.34
C PHE A 201 -1.55 -6.64 16.57
N THR A 202 -2.10 -7.29 15.56
CA THR A 202 -3.45 -7.90 15.66
C THR A 202 -3.52 -9.03 16.67
N ASN A 203 -2.37 -9.59 17.11
CA ASN A 203 -2.29 -10.60 18.16
C ASN A 203 -2.05 -10.04 19.58
N GLN A 204 -2.06 -8.71 19.78
CA GLN A 204 -2.01 -8.12 21.11
C GLN A 204 -3.31 -8.37 21.87
N VAL A 205 -3.21 -8.61 23.18
CA VAL A 205 -4.36 -8.89 24.04
C VAL A 205 -5.42 -7.78 23.97
N SER A 206 -4.98 -6.52 24.03
CA SER A 206 -5.88 -5.35 23.93
C SER A 206 -6.57 -5.26 22.57
N TYR A 207 -5.86 -5.60 21.49
CA TYR A 207 -6.43 -5.66 20.14
C TYR A 207 -7.49 -6.76 20.03
N ILE A 208 -7.15 -7.98 20.48
CA ILE A 208 -8.08 -9.14 20.46
C ILE A 208 -9.30 -8.85 21.32
N LYS A 209 -9.15 -8.24 22.51
CA LYS A 209 -10.28 -7.84 23.34
C LYS A 209 -11.24 -6.89 22.57
N ASN A 210 -10.72 -5.87 21.93
CA ASN A 210 -11.53 -4.97 21.10
C ASN A 210 -12.19 -5.72 19.94
N GLN A 211 -11.45 -6.60 19.25
CA GLN A 211 -11.98 -7.42 18.15
C GLN A 211 -13.18 -8.25 18.59
N LEU A 212 -13.09 -8.91 19.73
CA LEU A 212 -14.19 -9.70 20.29
C LEU A 212 -15.38 -8.80 20.66
N GLN A 213 -15.13 -7.62 21.21
CA GLN A 213 -16.19 -6.66 21.51
C GLN A 213 -16.90 -6.20 20.23
N GLN A 214 -16.15 -5.90 19.15
CA GLN A 214 -16.77 -5.51 17.88
C GLN A 214 -17.55 -6.68 17.25
N PHE A 215 -17.07 -7.91 17.37
CA PHE A 215 -17.81 -9.08 16.95
C PHE A 215 -19.15 -9.21 17.72
N MET A 216 -19.13 -9.05 19.05
CA MET A 216 -20.33 -9.08 19.87
C MET A 216 -21.31 -7.94 19.50
N ASN A 217 -20.79 -6.72 19.28
CA ASN A 217 -21.61 -5.59 18.86
C ASN A 217 -22.32 -5.86 17.51
N LEU A 218 -21.64 -6.53 16.57
CA LEU A 218 -22.25 -6.94 15.29
C LEU A 218 -23.30 -8.05 15.49
N TYR A 219 -23.03 -9.00 16.39
CA TYR A 219 -23.98 -10.07 16.73
C TYR A 219 -25.25 -9.49 17.37
N GLU A 220 -25.13 -8.59 18.35
CA GLU A 220 -26.26 -7.92 19.00
C GLU A 220 -27.10 -7.08 18.03
N LYS A 221 -26.46 -6.53 16.97
CA LYS A 221 -27.17 -5.85 15.87
C LYS A 221 -27.86 -6.80 14.88
N GLY A 222 -27.73 -8.13 15.08
CA GLY A 222 -28.26 -9.13 14.17
C GLY A 222 -27.54 -9.23 12.82
N LEU A 223 -26.36 -8.62 12.71
CA LEU A 223 -25.56 -8.63 11.47
C LEU A 223 -24.63 -9.83 11.35
N VAL A 224 -24.29 -10.45 12.49
CA VAL A 224 -23.51 -11.69 12.54
C VAL A 224 -24.45 -12.85 12.87
N PHE A 225 -24.39 -13.90 12.06
CA PHE A 225 -25.23 -15.10 12.24
C PHE A 225 -24.47 -16.34 11.76
N ARG A 226 -24.91 -17.52 12.26
CA ARG A 226 -24.39 -18.80 11.83
C ARG A 226 -25.43 -19.50 10.95
N ASP A 227 -24.97 -20.06 9.83
CA ASP A 227 -25.87 -20.72 8.89
C ASP A 227 -25.16 -21.82 8.09
N PHE A 228 -25.96 -22.71 7.49
CA PHE A 228 -25.50 -23.79 6.61
C PHE A 228 -25.59 -23.31 5.16
N LYS A 229 -24.48 -22.78 4.62
CA LYS A 229 -24.41 -22.17 3.28
C LYS A 229 -23.21 -22.65 2.48
N PRO A 230 -23.27 -22.65 1.13
CA PRO A 230 -22.12 -22.93 0.29
C PRO A 230 -21.04 -21.84 0.48
N VAL A 231 -19.80 -22.29 0.66
CA VAL A 231 -18.61 -21.46 0.79
C VAL A 231 -17.50 -22.00 -0.10
N TYR A 232 -16.57 -21.14 -0.48
CA TYR A 232 -15.32 -21.59 -1.08
C TYR A 232 -14.56 -22.41 -0.04
N TRP A 233 -14.24 -23.64 -0.38
CA TRP A 233 -13.60 -24.59 0.52
C TRP A 233 -12.32 -25.15 -0.08
N SER A 234 -11.24 -25.09 0.66
CA SER A 234 -9.97 -25.70 0.26
C SER A 234 -9.84 -27.10 0.89
N PRO A 235 -9.99 -28.18 0.14
CA PRO A 235 -9.73 -29.53 0.66
C PRO A 235 -8.29 -29.72 1.12
N SER A 236 -7.35 -29.04 0.46
CA SER A 236 -5.92 -29.12 0.77
C SER A 236 -5.55 -28.41 2.07
N SER A 237 -6.27 -27.36 2.44
CA SER A 237 -6.12 -26.62 3.68
C SER A 237 -7.17 -26.94 4.73
N ARG A 238 -8.26 -27.61 4.35
CA ARG A 238 -9.41 -27.99 5.22
C ARG A 238 -10.05 -26.80 5.90
N THR A 239 -10.28 -25.74 5.17
CA THR A 239 -10.88 -24.50 5.69
C THR A 239 -11.67 -23.76 4.63
N ALA A 240 -12.65 -22.97 5.07
CA ALA A 240 -13.32 -21.99 4.25
C ALA A 240 -12.34 -20.87 3.83
N LEU A 241 -12.55 -20.29 2.64
CA LEU A 241 -11.77 -19.19 2.09
C LEU A 241 -12.67 -18.01 1.76
N ALA A 242 -12.16 -16.81 1.98
CA ALA A 242 -12.74 -15.60 1.41
C ALA A 242 -12.30 -15.44 -0.07
N GLU A 243 -13.03 -14.63 -0.85
CA GLU A 243 -12.69 -14.39 -2.27
C GLU A 243 -11.30 -13.74 -2.43
N ALA A 244 -10.87 -12.89 -1.50
CA ALA A 244 -9.53 -12.32 -1.47
C ALA A 244 -8.41 -13.38 -1.25
N GLU A 245 -8.77 -14.59 -0.86
CA GLU A 245 -7.86 -15.72 -0.67
C GLU A 245 -7.85 -16.68 -1.88
N LEU A 246 -8.54 -16.32 -2.96
CA LEU A 246 -8.55 -17.08 -4.21
C LEU A 246 -7.56 -16.51 -5.22
N ILE A 247 -7.02 -17.40 -6.03
CA ILE A 247 -6.34 -17.06 -7.29
C ILE A 247 -7.00 -17.85 -8.41
N TYR A 248 -7.12 -17.24 -9.57
CA TYR A 248 -7.70 -17.91 -10.73
C TYR A 248 -6.59 -18.47 -11.63
N ASN A 249 -6.72 -19.74 -11.99
CA ASN A 249 -5.85 -20.40 -12.96
C ASN A 249 -6.58 -20.51 -14.28
N GLU A 250 -6.16 -19.73 -15.27
CA GLU A 250 -6.76 -19.67 -16.60
C GLU A 250 -6.50 -20.94 -17.44
N GLN A 251 -5.57 -21.78 -16.99
CA GLN A 251 -5.20 -23.03 -17.66
C GLN A 251 -5.70 -24.27 -16.91
N HIS A 252 -6.72 -24.09 -16.04
CA HIS A 252 -7.30 -25.25 -15.35
C HIS A 252 -8.04 -26.13 -16.33
N GLU A 253 -7.74 -27.42 -16.30
CA GLU A 253 -8.36 -28.41 -17.15
C GLU A 253 -9.41 -29.18 -16.35
N SER A 254 -10.67 -29.13 -16.81
CA SER A 254 -11.80 -29.86 -16.22
C SER A 254 -12.47 -30.73 -17.27
N LYS A 255 -13.00 -31.87 -16.84
CA LYS A 255 -13.94 -32.62 -17.64
C LYS A 255 -15.29 -31.94 -17.60
N CYS A 256 -15.85 -31.60 -18.75
CA CYS A 256 -17.23 -31.20 -18.86
C CYS A 256 -18.07 -32.31 -19.55
N ALA A 257 -19.35 -32.32 -19.24
CA ALA A 257 -20.24 -33.32 -19.80
C ALA A 257 -21.59 -32.70 -20.19
N ILE A 258 -22.16 -33.19 -21.27
CA ILE A 258 -23.56 -33.00 -21.63
C ILE A 258 -24.29 -34.30 -21.29
N ILE A 259 -25.32 -34.15 -20.44
CA ILE A 259 -26.09 -35.25 -19.88
C ILE A 259 -27.55 -35.09 -20.24
N ARG A 260 -28.18 -36.15 -20.76
CA ARG A 260 -29.63 -36.19 -20.97
C ARG A 260 -30.33 -36.65 -19.68
N LEU A 261 -31.37 -35.93 -19.29
CA LEU A 261 -32.17 -36.19 -18.12
C LEU A 261 -33.60 -36.54 -18.55
N ARG A 262 -34.04 -37.77 -18.30
CA ARG A 262 -35.33 -38.26 -18.72
C ARG A 262 -36.45 -37.51 -18.06
N MET A 263 -37.34 -36.92 -18.79
CA MET A 263 -38.55 -36.29 -18.27
C MET A 263 -39.57 -37.35 -17.81
N CYS A 264 -40.14 -37.16 -16.63
CA CYS A 264 -41.20 -38.01 -16.10
C CYS A 264 -42.57 -37.33 -16.02
N ASP A 265 -42.56 -35.98 -15.91
CA ASP A 265 -43.78 -35.19 -15.97
C ASP A 265 -43.60 -34.16 -17.08
N VAL A 266 -44.24 -34.42 -18.21
CA VAL A 266 -44.06 -33.66 -19.44
C VAL A 266 -45.26 -32.73 -19.64
N PRO A 267 -45.03 -31.42 -19.94
CA PRO A 267 -46.09 -30.48 -20.24
C PRO A 267 -47.06 -30.97 -21.35
N SER A 268 -48.35 -30.74 -21.15
CA SER A 268 -49.39 -31.27 -22.03
C SER A 268 -49.17 -30.95 -23.54
N ARG A 269 -48.60 -29.78 -23.82
CA ARG A 269 -48.32 -29.37 -25.20
C ARG A 269 -47.23 -30.23 -25.84
N LEU A 270 -46.25 -30.68 -25.09
CA LEU A 270 -45.21 -31.60 -25.60
C LEU A 270 -45.75 -32.99 -25.85
N LYS A 271 -46.72 -33.46 -25.05
CA LYS A 271 -47.38 -34.74 -25.20
C LYS A 271 -48.22 -34.86 -26.52
N THR A 272 -48.65 -33.70 -27.07
CA THR A 272 -49.33 -33.68 -28.36
C THR A 272 -48.39 -33.85 -29.55
N PHE A 273 -47.09 -33.66 -29.37
CA PHE A 273 -46.10 -33.74 -30.42
C PHE A 273 -45.46 -35.14 -30.54
N THR A 274 -45.24 -35.78 -29.45
CA THR A 274 -44.67 -37.15 -29.44
C THR A 274 -45.10 -37.93 -28.22
N ASN A 275 -45.30 -39.23 -28.41
CA ASN A 275 -45.46 -40.21 -27.31
C ASN A 275 -44.17 -40.81 -26.83
N ASP A 276 -43.04 -40.46 -27.46
CA ASP A 276 -41.71 -40.98 -27.14
C ASP A 276 -41.12 -40.30 -25.90
N THR A 277 -40.02 -40.84 -25.44
CA THR A 277 -39.31 -40.33 -24.27
C THR A 277 -38.64 -38.99 -24.63
N ILE A 278 -38.96 -37.94 -23.85
CA ILE A 278 -38.32 -36.64 -23.97
C ILE A 278 -37.26 -36.50 -22.90
N TYR A 279 -36.12 -35.91 -23.25
CA TYR A 279 -34.98 -35.63 -22.35
C TYR A 279 -34.72 -34.11 -22.29
N ALA A 280 -34.33 -33.64 -21.10
CA ALA A 280 -33.72 -32.33 -20.94
C ALA A 280 -32.19 -32.46 -20.99
N LEU A 281 -31.51 -31.55 -21.69
CA LEU A 281 -30.04 -31.55 -21.78
C LEU A 281 -29.45 -30.61 -20.75
N ALA A 282 -28.55 -31.11 -19.90
CA ALA A 282 -27.75 -30.30 -18.97
C ALA A 282 -26.28 -30.38 -19.29
N TRP A 283 -25.61 -29.22 -19.38
CA TRP A 283 -24.17 -29.12 -19.51
C TRP A 283 -23.57 -28.76 -18.17
N THR A 284 -22.49 -29.46 -17.77
CA THR A 284 -21.78 -29.17 -16.51
C THR A 284 -20.29 -29.27 -16.67
N THR A 285 -19.54 -28.38 -16.05
CA THR A 285 -18.07 -28.43 -15.91
C THR A 285 -17.64 -29.14 -14.62
N THR A 286 -18.60 -29.51 -13.79
CA THR A 286 -18.38 -30.18 -12.49
C THR A 286 -19.26 -31.43 -12.38
N PRO A 287 -19.04 -32.49 -13.20
CA PRO A 287 -19.91 -33.68 -13.20
C PRO A 287 -20.07 -34.36 -11.84
N TRP A 288 -19.08 -34.19 -10.94
CA TRP A 288 -19.13 -34.70 -9.58
C TRP A 288 -20.29 -34.13 -8.75
N THR A 289 -20.86 -32.96 -9.11
CA THR A 289 -22.01 -32.38 -8.39
C THR A 289 -23.35 -33.03 -8.75
N LEU A 290 -23.40 -33.87 -9.79
CA LEU A 290 -24.63 -34.58 -10.19
C LEU A 290 -25.21 -35.48 -9.10
N VAL A 291 -24.38 -36.00 -8.21
CA VAL A 291 -24.82 -36.79 -7.04
C VAL A 291 -25.73 -35.96 -6.11
N ALA A 292 -25.52 -34.63 -6.09
CA ALA A 292 -26.27 -33.68 -5.27
C ALA A 292 -27.30 -32.86 -6.09
N ASN A 293 -27.65 -33.30 -7.29
CA ASN A 293 -28.65 -32.63 -8.12
C ASN A 293 -30.02 -32.58 -7.45
N GLN A 294 -30.68 -31.42 -7.42
CA GLN A 294 -31.98 -31.20 -6.79
C GLN A 294 -33.02 -30.57 -7.72
N ALA A 295 -32.56 -29.95 -8.85
CA ALA A 295 -33.44 -29.30 -9.81
C ALA A 295 -32.71 -29.07 -11.13
N LEU A 296 -33.49 -28.71 -12.18
CA LEU A 296 -32.99 -28.05 -13.38
C LEU A 296 -33.48 -26.62 -13.40
N ALA A 297 -32.55 -25.65 -13.45
CA ALA A 297 -32.90 -24.26 -13.61
C ALA A 297 -33.09 -23.88 -15.08
N PHE A 298 -34.10 -23.07 -15.39
CA PHE A 298 -34.41 -22.59 -16.74
C PHE A 298 -34.79 -21.10 -16.72
N SER A 299 -34.68 -20.41 -17.86
CA SER A 299 -35.09 -19.01 -18.00
C SER A 299 -36.57 -18.92 -18.39
N ILE A 300 -37.40 -18.42 -17.49
CA ILE A 300 -38.87 -18.35 -17.67
C ILE A 300 -39.32 -17.47 -18.87
N ASN A 301 -38.52 -16.43 -19.15
CA ASN A 301 -38.81 -15.47 -20.22
C ASN A 301 -38.21 -15.85 -21.57
N SER A 302 -37.48 -16.97 -21.62
CA SER A 302 -36.79 -17.43 -22.83
C SER A 302 -37.51 -18.58 -23.51
N LYS A 303 -37.15 -18.84 -24.73
CA LYS A 303 -37.73 -19.93 -25.54
C LYS A 303 -36.80 -21.12 -25.58
N TYR A 304 -37.39 -22.29 -25.45
CA TYR A 304 -36.73 -23.58 -25.62
C TYR A 304 -37.37 -24.32 -26.79
N CYS A 305 -36.59 -25.19 -27.40
CA CYS A 305 -37.01 -25.99 -28.55
C CYS A 305 -37.04 -27.46 -28.18
N LEU A 306 -37.97 -28.18 -28.74
CA LEU A 306 -37.91 -29.63 -28.83
C LEU A 306 -37.21 -29.95 -30.14
N THR A 307 -36.17 -30.76 -30.07
CA THR A 307 -35.43 -31.21 -31.25
C THR A 307 -35.25 -32.74 -31.19
N GLU A 308 -35.24 -33.37 -32.36
CA GLU A 308 -35.06 -34.83 -32.53
C GLU A 308 -33.62 -35.11 -33.03
N ASP A 309 -32.98 -36.16 -32.51
CA ASP A 309 -31.72 -36.63 -33.03
C ASP A 309 -31.92 -37.68 -34.15
N ALA A 310 -30.82 -38.07 -34.79
CA ALA A 310 -30.83 -39.08 -35.86
C ALA A 310 -31.31 -40.47 -35.40
N HIS A 311 -31.51 -40.69 -34.11
CA HIS A 311 -31.92 -41.94 -33.49
C HIS A 311 -33.38 -41.90 -32.97
N GLY A 312 -34.11 -40.77 -33.20
CA GLY A 312 -35.46 -40.59 -32.74
C GLY A 312 -35.62 -40.20 -31.27
N ASN A 313 -34.58 -39.71 -30.61
CA ASN A 313 -34.68 -39.18 -29.26
C ASN A 313 -35.00 -37.71 -29.28
N PHE A 314 -35.92 -37.28 -28.42
CA PHE A 314 -36.35 -35.89 -28.29
C PHE A 314 -35.67 -35.17 -27.13
N TYR A 315 -35.13 -33.97 -27.41
CA TYR A 315 -34.35 -33.16 -26.46
C TYR A 315 -34.93 -31.74 -26.32
N ILE A 316 -34.97 -31.24 -25.08
CA ILE A 316 -35.24 -29.83 -24.77
C ILE A 316 -33.93 -29.10 -24.65
N ILE A 317 -33.75 -28.03 -25.42
CA ILE A 317 -32.56 -27.17 -25.49
C ILE A 317 -32.93 -25.70 -25.73
N ALA A 318 -32.12 -24.74 -25.41
CA ALA A 318 -32.34 -23.32 -25.67
C ALA A 318 -32.43 -23.00 -27.17
N GLU A 319 -33.42 -22.18 -27.56
CA GLU A 319 -33.71 -21.80 -28.99
C GLU A 319 -32.47 -21.27 -29.73
N PRO A 320 -31.59 -20.38 -29.14
CA PRO A 320 -30.43 -19.85 -29.87
C PRO A 320 -29.40 -20.92 -30.29
N LEU A 321 -29.46 -22.13 -29.74
CA LEU A 321 -28.52 -23.20 -29.96
C LEU A 321 -28.93 -24.17 -31.04
N VAL A 322 -30.10 -24.01 -31.62
CA VAL A 322 -30.68 -24.91 -32.62
C VAL A 322 -30.99 -24.15 -33.91
N LYS A 323 -30.67 -24.72 -35.07
CA LYS A 323 -30.95 -24.13 -36.39
C LYS A 323 -32.36 -24.42 -36.90
N ASP A 324 -32.86 -25.62 -36.67
CA ASP A 324 -34.18 -26.09 -37.13
C ASP A 324 -35.10 -26.26 -35.89
N ILE A 325 -36.21 -25.58 -35.87
CA ILE A 325 -37.09 -25.45 -34.71
C ILE A 325 -38.40 -26.17 -34.95
N GLU A 326 -38.67 -27.21 -34.18
CA GLU A 326 -39.97 -27.93 -34.27
C GLU A 326 -41.02 -27.31 -33.33
N LEU A 327 -40.71 -26.97 -32.11
CA LEU A 327 -41.64 -26.41 -31.14
C LEU A 327 -40.96 -25.45 -30.16
N LYS A 328 -41.61 -24.30 -29.86
CA LYS A 328 -41.15 -23.33 -28.87
C LYS A 328 -41.93 -23.49 -27.57
N ILE A 329 -41.19 -23.74 -26.49
CA ILE A 329 -41.68 -23.84 -25.11
C ILE A 329 -40.97 -22.79 -24.25
N GLY A 330 -41.61 -22.36 -23.19
CA GLY A 330 -41.05 -21.37 -22.24
C GLY A 330 -41.56 -21.65 -20.82
N SER A 331 -42.46 -20.82 -20.31
CA SER A 331 -43.01 -20.91 -18.95
C SER A 331 -43.67 -22.29 -18.62
N GLU A 332 -44.06 -23.04 -19.61
CA GLU A 332 -44.65 -24.40 -19.46
C GLU A 332 -43.70 -25.40 -18.76
N LEU A 333 -42.36 -25.16 -18.81
CA LEU A 333 -41.39 -25.96 -18.09
C LEU A 333 -41.56 -25.88 -16.58
N SER A 334 -42.24 -24.86 -16.05
CA SER A 334 -42.48 -24.76 -14.60
C SER A 334 -43.32 -25.92 -14.04
N SER A 335 -44.08 -26.61 -14.82
CA SER A 335 -44.88 -27.80 -14.45
C SER A 335 -44.13 -29.13 -14.74
N ALA A 336 -42.99 -29.08 -15.38
CA ALA A 336 -42.25 -30.26 -15.79
C ALA A 336 -41.43 -30.86 -14.63
N LYS A 337 -41.21 -32.18 -14.71
CA LYS A 337 -40.28 -32.91 -13.82
C LYS A 337 -39.44 -33.87 -14.64
N TYR A 338 -38.30 -34.20 -14.07
CA TYR A 338 -37.33 -35.16 -14.65
C TYR A 338 -36.88 -36.17 -13.59
N LEU A 339 -36.32 -37.29 -14.02
CA LEU A 339 -35.73 -38.29 -13.13
C LEU A 339 -34.28 -37.96 -12.85
N HIS A 340 -33.91 -37.92 -11.57
CA HIS A 340 -32.52 -37.78 -11.15
C HIS A 340 -31.66 -38.87 -11.86
N PRO A 341 -30.49 -38.51 -12.44
CA PRO A 341 -29.74 -39.45 -13.26
C PRO A 341 -29.24 -40.69 -12.49
N ILE A 342 -29.01 -40.54 -11.16
CA ILE A 342 -28.47 -41.63 -10.32
C ILE A 342 -29.57 -42.26 -9.46
N THR A 343 -30.29 -41.45 -8.64
CA THR A 343 -31.29 -41.98 -7.67
C THR A 343 -32.64 -42.32 -8.32
N LYS A 344 -32.90 -41.80 -9.53
CA LYS A 344 -34.16 -41.95 -10.25
C LYS A 344 -35.36 -41.30 -9.56
N GLU A 345 -35.13 -40.42 -8.59
CA GLU A 345 -36.17 -39.60 -7.95
C GLU A 345 -36.70 -38.54 -8.93
N SER A 346 -37.97 -38.14 -8.78
CA SER A 346 -38.62 -37.11 -9.57
C SER A 346 -38.27 -35.71 -9.05
N LEU A 347 -37.60 -34.91 -9.87
CA LEU A 347 -37.11 -33.56 -9.53
C LEU A 347 -37.72 -32.48 -10.43
N PRO A 348 -37.90 -31.23 -9.92
CA PRO A 348 -38.57 -30.13 -10.61
C PRO A 348 -37.67 -29.37 -11.57
N PHE A 349 -38.31 -28.68 -12.51
CA PHE A 349 -37.75 -27.53 -13.22
C PHE A 349 -38.07 -26.27 -12.45
N LEU A 350 -37.10 -25.37 -12.27
CA LEU A 350 -37.26 -24.12 -11.52
C LEU A 350 -36.86 -22.90 -12.36
N PRO A 351 -37.66 -21.82 -12.38
CA PRO A 351 -37.25 -20.57 -13.00
C PRO A 351 -36.06 -19.97 -12.29
N GLY A 352 -34.92 -19.78 -13.00
CA GLY A 352 -33.68 -19.22 -12.47
C GLY A 352 -33.20 -18.01 -13.25
N LYS A 353 -32.95 -16.88 -12.57
CA LYS A 353 -32.49 -15.62 -13.17
C LYS A 353 -31.05 -15.70 -13.70
N HIS A 354 -30.25 -16.64 -13.22
CA HIS A 354 -28.85 -16.85 -13.59
C HIS A 354 -28.67 -17.66 -14.87
N VAL A 355 -29.75 -18.26 -15.38
CA VAL A 355 -29.69 -19.07 -16.59
C VAL A 355 -29.45 -18.20 -17.82
N THR A 356 -28.39 -18.52 -18.57
CA THR A 356 -28.04 -17.84 -19.83
C THR A 356 -28.32 -18.75 -21.02
N MET A 357 -28.91 -18.20 -22.09
CA MET A 357 -29.34 -18.97 -23.26
C MET A 357 -28.22 -19.29 -24.27
N ASN A 358 -27.08 -18.62 -24.13
CA ASN A 358 -25.97 -18.72 -25.09
C ASN A 358 -24.81 -19.59 -24.56
N LEU A 359 -24.96 -20.21 -23.39
CA LEU A 359 -23.94 -21.05 -22.77
C LEU A 359 -24.52 -22.43 -22.43
N GLY A 360 -23.76 -23.48 -22.75
CA GLY A 360 -24.17 -24.85 -22.48
C GLY A 360 -25.40 -25.27 -23.28
N THR A 361 -26.46 -25.67 -22.60
CA THR A 361 -27.73 -26.13 -23.19
C THR A 361 -28.90 -25.19 -22.91
N GLY A 362 -28.68 -24.09 -22.18
CA GLY A 362 -29.72 -23.18 -21.66
C GLY A 362 -30.52 -23.75 -20.50
N LEU A 363 -30.20 -24.97 -20.05
CA LEU A 363 -30.70 -25.57 -18.80
C LEU A 363 -29.53 -25.79 -17.86
N VAL A 364 -29.67 -25.40 -16.59
CA VAL A 364 -28.60 -25.46 -15.61
C VAL A 364 -28.93 -26.54 -14.54
N HIS A 365 -28.06 -27.52 -14.44
CA HIS A 365 -28.05 -28.47 -13.34
C HIS A 365 -27.84 -27.75 -12.00
N THR A 366 -28.75 -27.92 -11.06
CA THR A 366 -28.80 -27.22 -9.79
C THR A 366 -28.42 -28.16 -8.63
N ALA A 367 -27.33 -27.81 -7.94
CA ALA A 367 -26.84 -28.49 -6.73
C ALA A 367 -26.64 -27.47 -5.59
N PRO A 368 -27.65 -27.18 -4.76
CA PRO A 368 -27.64 -26.07 -3.81
C PRO A 368 -26.47 -26.02 -2.83
N ALA A 369 -25.90 -27.16 -2.49
CA ALA A 369 -24.73 -27.25 -1.62
C ALA A 369 -23.40 -26.88 -2.32
N HIS A 370 -23.38 -26.81 -3.66
CA HIS A 370 -22.17 -26.71 -4.46
C HIS A 370 -22.14 -25.54 -5.46
N GLY A 371 -23.16 -24.66 -5.40
CA GLY A 371 -23.26 -23.43 -6.19
C GLY A 371 -23.95 -22.29 -5.43
N SER A 372 -23.43 -21.07 -5.55
CA SER A 372 -24.01 -19.89 -4.86
C SER A 372 -25.38 -19.52 -5.42
N GLU A 373 -25.50 -19.48 -6.77
CA GLU A 373 -26.75 -19.21 -7.46
C GLU A 373 -27.77 -20.32 -7.23
N ASP A 374 -27.33 -21.58 -7.23
CA ASP A 374 -28.16 -22.76 -6.92
C ASP A 374 -28.72 -22.71 -5.49
N PHE A 375 -27.90 -22.24 -4.55
CA PHE A 375 -28.34 -22.06 -3.17
C PHE A 375 -29.41 -20.97 -3.04
N LEU A 376 -29.25 -19.84 -3.72
CA LEU A 376 -30.25 -18.75 -3.72
C LEU A 376 -31.57 -19.22 -4.33
N LEU A 377 -31.50 -19.99 -5.42
CA LEU A 377 -32.67 -20.61 -6.05
C LEU A 377 -33.33 -21.61 -5.09
N ALA A 378 -32.55 -22.41 -4.39
CA ALA A 378 -33.06 -23.36 -3.41
C ALA A 378 -33.80 -22.68 -2.25
N LEU A 379 -33.31 -21.53 -1.77
CA LEU A 379 -34.00 -20.71 -0.76
C LEU A 379 -35.35 -20.16 -1.28
N GLU A 380 -35.39 -19.69 -2.55
CA GLU A 380 -36.60 -19.12 -3.15
C GLU A 380 -37.71 -20.20 -3.31
N TYR A 381 -37.35 -21.45 -3.57
CA TYR A 381 -38.26 -22.56 -3.80
C TYR A 381 -38.31 -23.60 -2.66
N ASN A 382 -37.68 -23.33 -1.52
CA ASN A 382 -37.63 -24.23 -0.35
C ASN A 382 -37.05 -25.64 -0.69
N ILE A 383 -36.04 -25.70 -1.56
CA ILE A 383 -35.36 -26.94 -1.91
C ILE A 383 -34.33 -27.30 -0.82
N PRO A 384 -34.24 -28.57 -0.37
CA PRO A 384 -33.24 -28.97 0.62
C PRO A 384 -31.80 -28.77 0.12
N VAL A 385 -30.91 -28.32 1.04
CA VAL A 385 -29.49 -28.19 0.76
C VAL A 385 -28.76 -29.46 1.18
N LEU A 386 -28.51 -30.35 0.23
CA LEU A 386 -27.84 -31.61 0.45
C LEU A 386 -26.32 -31.53 0.20
N SER A 387 -25.53 -31.54 1.26
CA SER A 387 -24.07 -31.59 1.17
C SER A 387 -23.56 -33.03 1.20
N VAL A 388 -23.01 -33.49 0.08
CA VAL A 388 -22.52 -34.87 -0.07
C VAL A 388 -20.99 -34.99 0.01
N VAL A 389 -20.29 -33.88 0.36
CA VAL A 389 -18.82 -33.79 0.34
C VAL A 389 -18.29 -33.41 1.72
N ASP A 390 -17.27 -34.14 2.18
CA ASP A 390 -16.62 -33.92 3.48
C ASP A 390 -15.57 -32.76 3.41
N HIS A 391 -14.93 -32.50 4.54
CA HIS A 391 -13.90 -31.45 4.66
C HIS A 391 -12.59 -31.78 3.91
N ASN A 392 -12.37 -33.03 3.48
CA ASN A 392 -11.22 -33.45 2.69
C ASN A 392 -11.50 -33.42 1.18
N GLY A 393 -12.70 -33.00 0.76
CA GLY A 393 -13.15 -33.03 -0.63
C GLY A 393 -13.43 -34.43 -1.12
N ARG A 394 -13.94 -35.31 -0.24
CA ARG A 394 -14.38 -36.67 -0.56
C ARG A 394 -15.87 -36.78 -0.38
N TYR A 395 -16.49 -37.65 -1.17
CA TYR A 395 -17.88 -37.99 -0.95
C TYR A 395 -18.10 -38.64 0.44
N THR A 396 -19.19 -38.26 1.07
CA THR A 396 -19.71 -38.87 2.30
C THR A 396 -20.62 -40.04 1.97
N GLU A 397 -21.08 -40.79 2.99
CA GLU A 397 -22.09 -41.86 2.87
C GLU A 397 -23.42 -41.35 2.25
N ALA A 398 -23.73 -40.05 2.42
CA ALA A 398 -24.91 -39.43 1.82
C ALA A 398 -24.86 -39.39 0.27
N ALA A 399 -23.71 -39.55 -0.33
CA ALA A 399 -23.56 -39.66 -1.78
C ALA A 399 -23.91 -41.06 -2.29
N GLY A 400 -24.06 -42.01 -1.41
CA GLY A 400 -24.26 -43.45 -1.70
C GLY A 400 -22.96 -44.25 -1.51
N PRO A 401 -23.09 -45.55 -1.19
CA PRO A 401 -21.95 -46.41 -0.83
C PRO A 401 -20.92 -46.57 -1.95
N GLU A 402 -21.33 -46.47 -3.20
CA GLU A 402 -20.44 -46.62 -4.38
C GLU A 402 -19.53 -45.39 -4.57
N PHE A 403 -19.87 -44.22 -4.02
CA PHE A 403 -19.12 -42.96 -4.13
C PHE A 403 -18.33 -42.64 -2.87
N ALA A 404 -18.79 -43.10 -1.72
CA ALA A 404 -18.24 -42.77 -0.42
C ALA A 404 -16.70 -42.92 -0.37
N GLY A 405 -16.02 -41.88 0.15
CA GLY A 405 -14.56 -41.84 0.28
C GLY A 405 -13.78 -41.45 -0.97
N LEU A 406 -14.39 -41.40 -2.17
CA LEU A 406 -13.72 -40.96 -3.40
C LEU A 406 -13.49 -39.46 -3.41
N LYS A 407 -12.34 -38.97 -3.92
CA LYS A 407 -12.08 -37.55 -4.08
C LYS A 407 -12.90 -37.01 -5.25
N VAL A 408 -13.68 -35.96 -5.01
CA VAL A 408 -14.67 -35.43 -5.96
C VAL A 408 -14.04 -34.89 -7.25
N LEU A 409 -12.88 -34.20 -7.16
CA LEU A 409 -12.19 -33.60 -8.32
C LEU A 409 -11.36 -34.62 -9.15
N CYS A 410 -11.29 -35.88 -8.72
CA CYS A 410 -10.51 -36.92 -9.38
C CYS A 410 -11.37 -38.17 -9.59
N GLU A 411 -11.13 -39.20 -8.77
CA GLU A 411 -11.80 -40.49 -8.87
C GLU A 411 -13.34 -40.37 -8.81
N GLY A 412 -13.83 -39.36 -8.06
CA GLY A 412 -15.27 -39.11 -7.92
C GLY A 412 -15.92 -38.65 -9.22
N THR A 413 -15.29 -37.76 -9.97
CA THR A 413 -15.77 -37.32 -11.29
C THR A 413 -15.85 -38.49 -12.26
N GLU A 414 -14.79 -39.32 -12.32
CA GLU A 414 -14.76 -40.52 -13.22
C GLU A 414 -15.87 -41.50 -12.83
N LYS A 415 -16.04 -41.78 -11.57
CA LYS A 415 -17.05 -42.73 -11.08
C LYS A 415 -18.48 -42.25 -11.38
N VAL A 416 -18.76 -40.96 -11.24
CA VAL A 416 -20.06 -40.40 -11.60
C VAL A 416 -20.33 -40.50 -13.08
N LEU A 417 -19.38 -40.15 -13.95
CA LEU A 417 -19.51 -40.25 -15.38
C LEU A 417 -19.70 -41.72 -15.81
N GLN A 418 -18.98 -42.66 -15.16
CA GLN A 418 -19.18 -44.09 -15.40
C GLN A 418 -20.59 -44.56 -15.01
N ARG A 419 -21.12 -44.06 -13.84
CA ARG A 419 -22.45 -44.47 -13.35
C ARG A 419 -23.60 -43.98 -14.23
N VAL A 420 -23.44 -42.80 -14.86
CA VAL A 420 -24.44 -42.20 -15.74
C VAL A 420 -24.11 -42.38 -17.24
N ASN A 421 -23.22 -43.32 -17.59
CA ASN A 421 -22.65 -43.43 -18.93
C ASN A 421 -23.71 -43.55 -20.03
N GLU A 422 -24.83 -44.24 -19.81
CA GLU A 422 -25.93 -44.34 -20.76
C GLU A 422 -26.64 -43.01 -21.05
N ASP A 423 -26.56 -42.06 -20.10
CA ASP A 423 -27.19 -40.74 -20.21
C ASP A 423 -26.18 -39.66 -20.61
N VAL A 424 -24.90 -39.99 -20.81
CA VAL A 424 -23.87 -39.04 -21.23
C VAL A 424 -23.82 -38.99 -22.76
N LEU A 425 -24.06 -37.79 -23.32
CA LEU A 425 -23.98 -37.56 -24.76
C LEU A 425 -22.58 -37.12 -25.21
N LEU A 426 -21.88 -36.37 -24.37
CA LEU A 426 -20.55 -35.83 -24.69
C LEU A 426 -19.74 -35.67 -23.41
N VAL A 427 -18.46 -36.02 -23.47
CA VAL A 427 -17.44 -35.68 -22.46
C VAL A 427 -16.26 -35.05 -23.17
N GLU A 428 -15.89 -33.86 -22.74
CA GLU A 428 -14.73 -33.14 -23.25
C GLU A 428 -13.86 -32.59 -22.10
N SER A 429 -12.56 -32.42 -22.40
CA SER A 429 -11.65 -31.65 -21.51
C SER A 429 -11.63 -30.20 -21.96
N ILE A 430 -12.00 -29.30 -21.08
CA ILE A 430 -11.98 -27.86 -21.36
C ILE A 430 -10.97 -27.15 -20.48
N LYS A 431 -10.32 -26.12 -21.03
CA LYS A 431 -9.47 -25.20 -20.27
C LYS A 431 -10.26 -23.95 -19.97
N HIS A 432 -10.35 -23.62 -18.70
CA HIS A 432 -11.09 -22.45 -18.24
C HIS A 432 -10.52 -21.87 -16.96
N SER A 433 -10.93 -20.64 -16.63
CA SER A 433 -10.58 -19.99 -15.37
C SER A 433 -11.22 -20.73 -14.20
N TYR A 434 -10.42 -21.18 -13.24
CA TYR A 434 -10.90 -21.92 -12.07
C TYR A 434 -10.26 -21.41 -10.78
N PRO A 435 -11.02 -21.29 -9.67
CA PRO A 435 -10.49 -20.79 -8.41
C PRO A 435 -9.61 -21.81 -7.70
N TYR A 436 -8.46 -21.33 -7.23
CA TYR A 436 -7.45 -22.08 -6.50
C TYR A 436 -7.20 -21.41 -5.14
N ASP A 437 -6.88 -22.18 -4.14
CA ASP A 437 -6.34 -21.70 -2.88
C ASP A 437 -5.02 -20.95 -3.14
N TRP A 438 -4.98 -19.67 -2.77
CA TRP A 438 -3.84 -18.78 -3.02
C TRP A 438 -2.52 -19.27 -2.40
N ARG A 439 -2.59 -20.13 -1.37
CA ARG A 439 -1.43 -20.64 -0.64
C ARG A 439 -0.97 -22.00 -1.10
N THR A 440 -1.89 -22.95 -1.19
CA THR A 440 -1.55 -24.32 -1.60
C THR A 440 -1.42 -24.47 -3.10
N LYS A 441 -1.92 -23.49 -3.86
CA LYS A 441 -1.98 -23.54 -5.34
C LYS A 441 -2.72 -24.78 -5.84
N LYS A 442 -3.71 -25.24 -5.09
CA LYS A 442 -4.56 -26.37 -5.44
C LYS A 442 -5.99 -25.92 -5.69
N PRO A 443 -6.74 -26.62 -6.58
CA PRO A 443 -8.12 -26.27 -6.87
C PRO A 443 -8.98 -26.38 -5.60
N ILE A 444 -9.96 -25.51 -5.50
CA ILE A 444 -10.94 -25.48 -4.43
C ILE A 444 -12.25 -26.13 -4.88
N ILE A 445 -13.17 -26.32 -3.96
CA ILE A 445 -14.56 -26.69 -4.24
C ILE A 445 -15.51 -25.69 -3.57
N ILE A 446 -16.75 -25.63 -4.02
CA ILE A 446 -17.84 -25.00 -3.27
C ILE A 446 -18.55 -26.11 -2.51
N ARG A 447 -18.73 -25.96 -1.18
CA ARG A 447 -19.51 -26.88 -0.36
C ARG A 447 -20.29 -26.17 0.71
N ALA A 448 -21.50 -26.59 0.99
CA ALA A 448 -22.25 -26.12 2.14
C ALA A 448 -21.66 -26.65 3.44
N SER A 449 -21.50 -25.76 4.41
CA SER A 449 -21.07 -26.08 5.77
C SER A 449 -21.59 -25.03 6.75
N HIS A 450 -21.70 -25.39 8.01
CA HIS A 450 -22.02 -24.42 9.06
C HIS A 450 -20.87 -23.46 9.25
N GLN A 451 -21.10 -22.17 8.94
CA GLN A 451 -20.12 -21.10 9.04
C GLN A 451 -20.74 -19.86 9.68
N TRP A 452 -19.88 -18.96 10.16
CA TRP A 452 -20.29 -17.64 10.64
C TRP A 452 -20.19 -16.62 9.51
N PHE A 453 -21.22 -15.79 9.38
CA PHE A 453 -21.36 -14.81 8.32
C PHE A 453 -21.68 -13.43 8.88
N ILE A 454 -21.19 -12.40 8.18
CA ILE A 454 -21.69 -11.03 8.31
C ILE A 454 -22.65 -10.78 7.17
N ASP A 455 -23.85 -10.26 7.46
CA ASP A 455 -24.80 -9.81 6.45
C ASP A 455 -24.35 -8.50 5.81
N ILE A 456 -23.84 -8.57 4.58
CA ILE A 456 -23.44 -7.39 3.82
C ILE A 456 -24.66 -6.76 3.15
N ASN A 457 -25.67 -7.54 2.81
CA ASN A 457 -26.83 -7.08 2.04
C ASN A 457 -27.56 -5.92 2.72
N SER A 458 -27.67 -5.94 4.03
CA SER A 458 -28.30 -4.89 4.83
C SER A 458 -27.49 -3.59 4.95
N ILE A 459 -26.15 -3.66 4.76
CA ILE A 459 -25.24 -2.51 4.95
C ILE A 459 -24.66 -1.97 3.64
N LYS A 460 -24.72 -2.74 2.54
CA LYS A 460 -24.06 -2.37 1.25
C LYS A 460 -24.50 -1.03 0.69
N THR A 461 -25.79 -0.68 0.77
CA THR A 461 -26.29 0.61 0.28
C THR A 461 -25.63 1.77 1.00
N LYS A 462 -25.51 1.70 2.33
CA LYS A 462 -24.82 2.72 3.12
C LYS A 462 -23.32 2.77 2.80
N ALA A 463 -22.68 1.62 2.54
CA ALA A 463 -21.28 1.56 2.16
C ALA A 463 -21.02 2.21 0.78
N LEU A 464 -21.92 2.02 -0.18
CA LEU A 464 -21.81 2.57 -1.54
C LEU A 464 -22.11 4.07 -1.61
N VAL A 465 -22.97 4.60 -0.72
CA VAL A 465 -23.33 6.03 -0.69
C VAL A 465 -22.20 6.90 -0.09
N ASN A 466 -21.26 6.33 0.65
CA ASN A 466 -20.15 7.09 1.20
C ASN A 466 -19.29 7.70 0.08
N THR A 467 -19.20 9.02 0.03
CA THR A 467 -18.33 9.74 -0.91
C THR A 467 -16.86 9.48 -0.52
N ILE A 468 -16.16 8.70 -1.33
CA ILE A 468 -14.75 8.36 -1.13
C ILE A 468 -13.95 8.99 -2.26
N GLN A 469 -12.96 9.81 -1.92
CA GLN A 469 -12.01 10.34 -2.88
C GLN A 469 -10.95 9.29 -3.21
N LEU A 470 -10.66 9.08 -4.48
CA LEU A 470 -9.69 8.08 -4.94
C LEU A 470 -8.52 8.73 -5.67
N PHE A 471 -7.32 8.27 -5.35
CA PHE A 471 -6.08 8.65 -5.99
C PHE A 471 -5.33 7.42 -6.53
N PRO A 472 -4.54 7.54 -7.59
CA PRO A 472 -4.41 8.72 -8.46
C PRO A 472 -5.68 8.98 -9.29
N GLU A 473 -5.96 10.23 -9.59
CA GLU A 473 -7.16 10.66 -10.31
C GLU A 473 -7.34 9.99 -11.67
N ASN A 474 -6.25 9.70 -12.38
CA ASN A 474 -6.27 9.04 -13.68
C ASN A 474 -6.90 7.64 -13.67
N ASN A 475 -6.90 6.95 -12.54
CA ASN A 475 -7.42 5.59 -12.37
C ASN A 475 -8.68 5.55 -11.49
N GLN A 476 -9.20 6.70 -11.10
CA GLN A 476 -10.31 6.81 -10.13
C GLN A 476 -11.53 5.99 -10.51
N SER A 477 -12.01 6.11 -11.75
CA SER A 477 -13.20 5.38 -12.22
C SER A 477 -13.01 3.87 -12.22
N SER A 478 -11.84 3.38 -12.62
CA SER A 478 -11.53 1.94 -12.65
C SER A 478 -11.50 1.34 -11.24
N PHE A 479 -10.84 2.01 -10.30
CA PHE A 479 -10.74 1.53 -8.91
C PHE A 479 -12.07 1.61 -8.17
N LEU A 480 -12.83 2.70 -8.39
CA LEU A 480 -14.17 2.86 -7.80
C LEU A 480 -15.12 1.77 -8.31
N ASN A 481 -15.17 1.56 -9.63
CA ASN A 481 -16.01 0.52 -10.22
C ASN A 481 -15.61 -0.87 -9.70
N GLY A 482 -14.32 -1.13 -9.52
CA GLY A 482 -13.83 -2.38 -8.93
C GLY A 482 -14.34 -2.59 -7.50
N LEU A 483 -14.22 -1.59 -6.63
CA LEU A 483 -14.70 -1.65 -5.24
C LEU A 483 -16.23 -1.82 -5.18
N VAL A 484 -16.97 -1.03 -5.98
CA VAL A 484 -18.44 -1.10 -6.05
C VAL A 484 -18.89 -2.47 -6.52
N ALA A 485 -18.30 -3.00 -7.59
CA ALA A 485 -18.63 -4.32 -8.13
C ALA A 485 -18.44 -5.43 -7.09
N GLN A 486 -17.36 -5.37 -6.31
CA GLN A 486 -17.07 -6.35 -5.27
C GLN A 486 -18.10 -6.31 -4.12
N ILE A 487 -18.44 -5.12 -3.63
CA ILE A 487 -19.44 -4.96 -2.57
C ILE A 487 -20.82 -5.39 -3.06
N THR A 488 -21.18 -5.09 -4.31
CA THR A 488 -22.50 -5.40 -4.88
C THR A 488 -22.70 -6.90 -5.06
N LYS A 489 -21.66 -7.63 -5.46
CA LYS A 489 -21.75 -9.08 -5.72
C LYS A 489 -21.91 -9.92 -4.45
N ARG A 490 -21.48 -9.42 -3.30
CA ARG A 490 -21.44 -10.21 -2.05
C ARG A 490 -22.68 -9.98 -1.19
N PRO A 491 -23.56 -10.97 -1.01
CA PRO A 491 -24.64 -10.89 -0.02
C PRO A 491 -24.12 -11.10 1.41
N PHE A 492 -23.10 -11.95 1.58
CA PHE A 492 -22.56 -12.37 2.90
C PHE A 492 -21.03 -12.43 2.87
N TRP A 493 -20.42 -12.22 4.03
CA TRP A 493 -18.99 -12.42 4.25
C TRP A 493 -18.79 -13.55 5.27
N CYS A 494 -18.23 -14.68 4.87
CA CYS A 494 -17.86 -15.80 5.73
C CYS A 494 -16.64 -15.43 6.57
N ILE A 495 -16.83 -15.33 7.91
CA ILE A 495 -15.80 -14.89 8.85
C ILE A 495 -15.19 -16.01 9.70
N SER A 496 -15.63 -17.26 9.56
CA SER A 496 -15.08 -18.41 10.30
C SER A 496 -14.03 -19.17 9.49
N ARG A 497 -12.98 -19.62 10.17
CA ARG A 497 -11.90 -20.45 9.61
C ARG A 497 -11.61 -21.62 10.53
N GLN A 498 -11.40 -22.80 9.96
CA GLN A 498 -11.12 -24.06 10.65
C GLN A 498 -9.61 -24.21 10.87
N ARG A 499 -9.04 -23.38 11.76
CA ARG A 499 -7.61 -23.28 12.04
C ARG A 499 -7.34 -23.07 13.53
N SER A 500 -6.05 -23.23 13.93
CA SER A 500 -5.64 -23.02 15.31
C SER A 500 -5.02 -21.64 15.55
N TRP A 501 -4.40 -21.01 14.52
CA TRP A 501 -3.70 -19.74 14.67
C TRP A 501 -4.55 -18.55 14.24
N GLY A 502 -5.24 -17.93 15.17
CA GLY A 502 -6.11 -16.76 15.02
C GLY A 502 -6.85 -16.43 16.31
N THR A 503 -7.72 -15.42 16.24
CA THR A 503 -8.65 -15.07 17.31
C THR A 503 -9.81 -16.05 17.28
N PRO A 504 -10.14 -16.74 18.39
CA PRO A 504 -11.26 -17.68 18.42
C PRO A 504 -12.59 -16.96 18.25
N ILE A 505 -13.56 -17.60 17.60
CA ILE A 505 -14.98 -17.20 17.70
C ILE A 505 -15.48 -17.77 19.04
N PRO A 506 -15.78 -16.94 20.05
CA PRO A 506 -15.93 -17.38 21.43
C PRO A 506 -17.36 -17.89 21.72
N VAL A 507 -17.76 -18.93 20.99
CA VAL A 507 -19.10 -19.51 21.05
C VAL A 507 -19.09 -20.87 21.70
N LEU A 508 -20.07 -21.11 22.56
CA LEU A 508 -20.40 -22.40 23.10
C LEU A 508 -21.70 -22.87 22.47
N TYR A 509 -21.70 -24.07 21.96
CA TYR A 509 -22.87 -24.70 21.34
C TYR A 509 -23.60 -25.59 22.35
N LEU A 510 -24.89 -25.33 22.56
CA LEU A 510 -25.78 -26.27 23.20
C LEU A 510 -26.12 -27.39 22.22
N LYS A 511 -25.99 -28.64 22.63
CA LYS A 511 -26.18 -29.83 21.77
C LYS A 511 -27.53 -29.85 21.04
N ASN A 512 -28.56 -29.19 21.58
CA ASN A 512 -29.92 -29.31 21.07
C ASN A 512 -30.61 -27.95 20.71
N THR A 513 -30.09 -26.80 21.11
CA THR A 513 -30.91 -25.55 21.08
C THR A 513 -30.24 -24.25 20.74
N GLY A 514 -28.97 -24.20 20.43
CA GLY A 514 -28.40 -22.92 19.96
C GLY A 514 -27.04 -22.55 20.51
N GLU A 515 -26.72 -21.29 20.36
CA GLU A 515 -25.42 -20.71 20.60
C GLU A 515 -25.45 -19.87 21.87
N VAL A 516 -24.42 -20.01 22.70
CA VAL A 516 -24.28 -19.25 23.95
C VAL A 516 -23.01 -18.40 23.84
N PHE A 517 -23.15 -17.09 23.94
CA PHE A 517 -22.03 -16.16 24.07
C PHE A 517 -21.92 -15.71 25.54
N THR A 518 -20.69 -15.44 25.94
CA THR A 518 -20.44 -14.85 27.26
C THR A 518 -19.42 -13.71 27.11
N ASN A 519 -19.77 -12.52 27.62
CA ASN A 519 -18.89 -11.38 27.70
C ASN A 519 -17.68 -11.62 28.61
N ARG A 520 -17.76 -12.58 29.51
CA ARG A 520 -16.68 -12.99 30.41
C ARG A 520 -15.41 -13.40 29.65
N ILE A 521 -15.54 -13.89 28.42
CA ILE A 521 -14.37 -14.29 27.63
C ILE A 521 -13.39 -13.11 27.34
N CYS A 522 -13.90 -11.89 27.20
CA CYS A 522 -13.07 -10.71 27.03
C CYS A 522 -12.19 -10.45 28.26
N ASP A 523 -12.76 -10.61 29.45
CA ASP A 523 -12.04 -10.43 30.71
C ASP A 523 -11.04 -11.56 30.97
N LEU A 524 -11.41 -12.79 30.60
CA LEU A 524 -10.51 -13.95 30.71
C LEU A 524 -9.30 -13.80 29.76
N ILE A 525 -9.52 -13.36 28.55
CA ILE A 525 -8.46 -13.11 27.57
C ILE A 525 -7.56 -11.97 28.04
N GLU A 526 -8.12 -10.91 28.62
CA GLU A 526 -7.33 -9.82 29.18
C GLU A 526 -6.37 -10.27 30.30
N LYS A 527 -6.86 -11.17 31.17
CA LYS A 527 -6.10 -11.69 32.32
C LYS A 527 -5.12 -12.81 31.94
N ASN A 528 -5.51 -13.71 31.04
CA ASN A 528 -4.81 -14.98 30.81
C ASN A 528 -4.26 -15.12 29.38
N GLY A 529 -4.49 -14.14 28.51
CA GLY A 529 -4.16 -14.20 27.08
C GLY A 529 -5.16 -15.06 26.31
N VAL A 530 -5.10 -14.97 24.98
CA VAL A 530 -6.06 -15.61 24.06
C VAL A 530 -6.04 -17.15 24.11
N ASP A 531 -4.91 -17.74 24.54
CA ASP A 531 -4.74 -19.20 24.63
C ASP A 531 -5.63 -19.84 25.70
N CYS A 532 -6.22 -19.05 26.64
CA CYS A 532 -7.19 -19.54 27.63
C CYS A 532 -8.37 -20.23 26.95
N TRP A 533 -8.79 -19.83 25.74
CA TRP A 533 -9.85 -20.50 24.98
C TRP A 533 -9.56 -21.98 24.73
N TRP A 534 -8.33 -22.35 24.45
CA TRP A 534 -7.93 -23.75 24.23
C TRP A 534 -7.56 -24.49 25.53
N LYS A 535 -7.04 -23.77 26.54
CA LYS A 535 -6.54 -24.35 27.80
C LYS A 535 -7.64 -24.64 28.80
N PHE A 536 -8.57 -23.71 28.95
CA PHE A 536 -9.57 -23.74 30.01
C PHE A 536 -10.73 -24.68 29.71
N SER A 537 -11.30 -25.28 30.74
CA SER A 537 -12.53 -26.07 30.66
C SER A 537 -13.74 -25.18 30.37
N ILE A 538 -14.89 -25.79 30.07
CA ILE A 538 -16.14 -25.04 29.86
C ILE A 538 -16.54 -24.29 31.13
N GLU A 539 -16.38 -24.91 32.31
CA GLU A 539 -16.68 -24.30 33.59
C GLU A 539 -15.82 -23.07 33.88
N GLU A 540 -14.51 -23.11 33.54
CA GLU A 540 -13.61 -21.99 33.71
C GLU A 540 -13.95 -20.84 32.74
N LEU A 541 -14.37 -21.18 31.51
CA LEU A 541 -14.73 -20.17 30.49
C LEU A 541 -16.08 -19.49 30.81
N VAL A 542 -17.10 -20.24 31.20
CA VAL A 542 -18.45 -19.72 31.48
C VAL A 542 -18.53 -19.17 32.89
N GLY A 543 -18.00 -19.92 33.84
CA GLY A 543 -18.13 -19.68 35.27
C GLY A 543 -19.36 -20.39 35.86
N GLU A 544 -19.18 -21.01 37.03
CA GLU A 544 -20.25 -21.75 37.73
C GLU A 544 -21.50 -20.93 38.00
N GLU A 545 -21.34 -19.63 38.28
CA GLU A 545 -22.48 -18.74 38.56
C GLU A 545 -23.40 -18.60 37.33
N ILE A 546 -22.82 -18.47 36.12
CA ILE A 546 -23.59 -18.36 34.88
C ILE A 546 -24.22 -19.69 34.53
N LEU A 547 -23.50 -20.82 34.69
CA LEU A 547 -24.07 -22.16 34.49
C LEU A 547 -25.28 -22.39 35.37
N LYS A 548 -25.19 -22.06 36.66
CA LYS A 548 -26.30 -22.17 37.62
C LYS A 548 -27.45 -21.20 37.31
N LYS A 549 -27.16 -19.94 37.03
CA LYS A 549 -28.16 -18.90 36.74
C LYS A 549 -29.04 -19.25 35.54
N PHE A 550 -28.44 -19.80 34.47
CA PHE A 550 -29.16 -20.15 33.25
C PHE A 550 -29.51 -21.65 33.17
N ASN A 551 -29.31 -22.40 34.25
CA ASN A 551 -29.54 -23.84 34.31
C ASN A 551 -28.89 -24.61 33.14
N LEU A 552 -27.65 -24.26 32.82
CA LEU A 552 -26.89 -24.84 31.71
C LEU A 552 -26.09 -26.04 32.23
N ASP A 553 -26.32 -27.20 31.64
CA ASP A 553 -25.50 -28.39 31.91
C ASP A 553 -24.22 -28.30 31.06
N LYS A 554 -23.06 -28.37 31.73
CA LYS A 554 -21.73 -28.32 31.07
C LYS A 554 -21.53 -29.43 30.03
N ASP A 555 -22.13 -30.63 30.31
CA ASP A 555 -21.99 -31.80 29.42
C ASP A 555 -22.80 -31.64 28.13
N ASN A 556 -23.73 -30.71 28.12
CA ASN A 556 -24.52 -30.32 26.96
C ASN A 556 -23.89 -29.14 26.17
N LEU A 557 -22.82 -28.57 26.66
CA LEU A 557 -22.08 -27.50 26.00
C LEU A 557 -20.86 -28.04 25.23
N LYS A 558 -20.58 -27.49 24.06
CA LYS A 558 -19.39 -27.76 23.26
C LYS A 558 -18.71 -26.43 22.87
N LYS A 559 -17.41 -26.34 23.08
CA LYS A 559 -16.64 -25.16 22.58
C LYS A 559 -16.62 -25.15 21.05
N GLY A 560 -16.71 -23.95 20.48
CA GLY A 560 -16.45 -23.73 19.06
C GLY A 560 -14.97 -23.93 18.73
N ASP A 561 -14.70 -24.53 17.57
CA ASP A 561 -13.35 -24.80 17.08
C ASP A 561 -12.89 -23.76 16.03
N ASP A 562 -13.78 -22.85 15.62
CA ASP A 562 -13.52 -21.86 14.57
C ASP A 562 -12.75 -20.64 15.11
N ILE A 563 -11.88 -20.11 14.28
CA ILE A 563 -11.23 -18.80 14.49
C ILE A 563 -11.80 -17.79 13.50
N MET A 564 -11.63 -16.52 13.81
CA MET A 564 -12.04 -15.41 12.94
C MET A 564 -11.15 -15.30 11.69
N ASP A 565 -11.78 -14.83 10.63
CA ASP A 565 -11.08 -14.44 9.39
C ASP A 565 -10.09 -13.31 9.65
N ILE A 566 -8.88 -13.41 9.11
CA ILE A 566 -7.84 -12.39 9.21
C ILE A 566 -8.27 -11.04 8.62
N TRP A 567 -9.15 -11.05 7.64
CA TRP A 567 -9.73 -9.81 7.09
C TRP A 567 -10.67 -9.11 8.07
N PHE A 568 -11.23 -9.86 9.05
CA PHE A 568 -11.92 -9.25 10.16
C PHE A 568 -10.95 -8.66 11.18
N ASP A 569 -9.82 -9.35 11.46
CA ASP A 569 -8.75 -8.84 12.33
C ASP A 569 -8.29 -7.46 11.82
N SER A 570 -7.82 -7.37 10.57
CA SER A 570 -7.34 -6.13 9.98
C SER A 570 -8.47 -5.12 9.70
N GLY A 571 -9.67 -5.61 9.37
CA GLY A 571 -10.83 -4.79 9.03
C GLY A 571 -11.34 -3.91 10.16
N ILE A 572 -11.14 -4.32 11.42
CA ILE A 572 -11.55 -3.53 12.60
C ILE A 572 -10.42 -2.65 13.16
N SER A 573 -9.25 -2.58 12.51
CA SER A 573 -8.09 -1.82 12.99
C SER A 573 -8.38 -0.35 13.26
N TRP A 574 -9.31 0.24 12.49
CA TRP A 574 -9.79 1.60 12.71
C TRP A 574 -10.39 1.78 14.12
N SER A 575 -11.12 0.81 14.65
CA SER A 575 -11.77 0.89 15.97
C SER A 575 -10.76 0.85 17.13
N VAL A 576 -9.58 0.27 16.91
CA VAL A 576 -8.51 0.18 17.91
C VAL A 576 -7.59 1.40 17.84
N ILE A 577 -7.22 1.82 16.63
CA ILE A 577 -6.18 2.84 16.41
C ILE A 577 -6.77 4.25 16.29
N LEU A 578 -8.00 4.36 15.80
CA LEU A 578 -8.68 5.62 15.53
C LEU A 578 -10.13 5.62 16.10
N PRO A 579 -10.36 5.28 17.37
CA PRO A 579 -11.69 5.03 17.89
C PRO A 579 -12.68 6.19 17.72
N GLU A 580 -12.17 7.42 17.73
CA GLU A 580 -12.98 8.65 17.59
C GLU A 580 -12.61 9.48 16.35
N LYS A 581 -11.72 8.97 15.50
CA LYS A 581 -11.18 9.71 14.36
C LYS A 581 -11.38 8.97 13.05
N LYS A 582 -11.70 9.72 12.03
CA LYS A 582 -11.69 9.23 10.66
C LYS A 582 -10.32 9.48 10.03
N ALA A 583 -9.77 8.51 9.32
CA ALA A 583 -8.52 8.71 8.60
C ALA A 583 -8.70 9.68 7.43
N ASN A 584 -7.74 10.57 7.23
CA ASN A 584 -7.68 11.41 6.04
C ASN A 584 -7.37 10.56 4.80
N LEU A 585 -6.48 9.56 4.97
CA LEU A 585 -6.02 8.75 3.86
C LEU A 585 -5.74 7.29 4.29
N TYR A 586 -6.19 6.32 3.49
CA TYR A 586 -5.67 4.96 3.42
C TYR A 586 -4.83 4.85 2.15
N LEU A 587 -3.64 4.26 2.23
CA LEU A 587 -2.72 4.10 1.10
C LEU A 587 -2.23 2.67 1.02
N GLU A 588 -2.68 1.89 0.01
CA GLU A 588 -2.31 0.48 -0.19
C GLU A 588 -2.28 0.10 -1.68
N GLY A 589 -1.88 -1.13 -1.95
CA GLY A 589 -1.92 -1.74 -3.28
C GLY A 589 -3.35 -2.00 -3.78
N GLN A 590 -3.49 -2.15 -5.08
CA GLN A 590 -4.79 -2.41 -5.72
C GLN A 590 -5.45 -3.74 -5.30
N ASP A 591 -4.67 -4.71 -4.78
CA ASP A 591 -5.18 -5.95 -4.19
C ASP A 591 -6.05 -5.69 -2.95
N GLN A 592 -5.85 -4.56 -2.28
CA GLN A 592 -6.61 -4.19 -1.09
C GLN A 592 -8.02 -3.67 -1.41
N LEU A 593 -8.37 -3.48 -2.69
CA LEU A 593 -9.75 -3.21 -3.10
C LEU A 593 -10.69 -4.39 -2.78
N THR A 594 -10.18 -5.61 -2.84
CA THR A 594 -10.91 -6.83 -2.44
C THR A 594 -10.60 -7.29 -1.01
N GLY A 595 -9.64 -6.65 -0.34
CA GLY A 595 -9.15 -6.97 1.00
C GLY A 595 -9.47 -5.87 2.02
N TRP A 596 -8.42 -5.24 2.56
CA TRP A 596 -8.50 -4.34 3.70
C TRP A 596 -9.35 -3.07 3.49
N PHE A 597 -9.33 -2.46 2.30
CA PHE A 597 -10.20 -1.32 2.02
C PHE A 597 -11.67 -1.69 2.17
N GLN A 598 -12.06 -2.85 1.65
CA GLN A 598 -13.42 -3.35 1.73
C GLN A 598 -13.79 -3.79 3.14
N SER A 599 -12.94 -4.59 3.81
CA SER A 599 -13.24 -5.10 5.15
C SER A 599 -13.35 -3.97 6.18
N SER A 600 -12.44 -2.97 6.13
CA SER A 600 -12.51 -1.75 6.95
C SER A 600 -13.78 -0.94 6.70
N LEU A 601 -14.19 -0.77 5.44
CA LEU A 601 -15.41 -0.04 5.08
C LEU A 601 -16.65 -0.74 5.62
N LEU A 602 -16.76 -2.04 5.38
CA LEU A 602 -17.92 -2.83 5.79
C LEU A 602 -18.09 -2.87 7.30
N THR A 603 -17.02 -3.14 8.05
CA THR A 603 -17.06 -3.17 9.50
C THR A 603 -17.39 -1.82 10.11
N SER A 604 -16.81 -0.74 9.57
CA SER A 604 -17.07 0.63 10.05
C SER A 604 -18.51 1.06 9.75
N VAL A 605 -19.01 0.80 8.55
CA VAL A 605 -20.41 1.13 8.20
C VAL A 605 -21.39 0.31 9.04
N ALA A 606 -21.12 -0.97 9.30
CA ALA A 606 -21.94 -1.83 10.14
C ALA A 606 -22.00 -1.36 11.59
N LEU A 607 -20.86 -0.93 12.15
CA LEU A 607 -20.74 -0.57 13.57
C LEU A 607 -21.12 0.88 13.84
N GLN A 608 -20.67 1.85 13.03
CA GLN A 608 -20.86 3.28 13.24
C GLN A 608 -21.58 4.04 12.12
N GLY A 609 -22.00 3.35 11.04
CA GLY A 609 -22.80 3.93 9.97
C GLY A 609 -22.02 4.80 8.96
N SER A 610 -20.68 4.89 9.08
CA SER A 610 -19.84 5.76 8.24
C SER A 610 -18.54 5.08 7.82
N SER A 611 -17.92 5.59 6.74
CA SER A 611 -16.60 5.13 6.28
C SER A 611 -15.50 5.49 7.29
N PRO A 612 -14.50 4.62 7.53
CA PRO A 612 -13.38 4.90 8.41
C PRO A 612 -12.32 5.83 7.79
N TYR A 613 -12.44 6.13 6.50
CA TYR A 613 -11.50 6.97 5.74
C TYR A 613 -12.22 7.96 4.81
N ASN A 614 -11.56 9.08 4.52
CA ASN A 614 -12.04 10.09 3.57
C ASN A 614 -11.55 9.81 2.14
N ALA A 615 -10.32 9.34 2.02
CA ALA A 615 -9.69 9.08 0.73
C ALA A 615 -8.91 7.76 0.71
N LEU A 616 -8.83 7.18 -0.49
CA LEU A 616 -7.96 6.05 -0.82
C LEU A 616 -6.90 6.49 -1.81
N PHE A 617 -5.65 6.13 -1.55
CA PHE A 617 -4.58 6.16 -2.54
C PHE A 617 -4.22 4.71 -2.90
N VAL A 618 -4.42 4.35 -4.17
CA VAL A 618 -4.25 2.98 -4.67
C VAL A 618 -3.03 2.91 -5.57
N HIS A 619 -1.99 2.17 -5.17
CA HIS A 619 -0.81 1.94 -6.01
C HIS A 619 -0.87 0.61 -6.75
N GLY A 620 -0.12 0.50 -7.85
CA GLY A 620 -0.04 -0.69 -8.68
C GLY A 620 0.79 -1.83 -8.08
N PHE A 621 0.82 -2.96 -8.79
CA PHE A 621 1.71 -4.09 -8.48
C PHE A 621 3.12 -3.86 -9.01
N VAL A 622 4.12 -4.26 -8.23
CA VAL A 622 5.49 -4.34 -8.72
C VAL A 622 5.65 -5.60 -9.58
N VAL A 623 6.18 -5.40 -10.77
CA VAL A 623 6.40 -6.46 -11.77
C VAL A 623 7.85 -6.45 -12.24
N ASP A 624 8.30 -7.58 -12.78
CA ASP A 624 9.62 -7.71 -13.39
C ASP A 624 9.71 -7.02 -14.76
N GLU A 625 10.80 -7.23 -15.47
CA GLU A 625 11.03 -6.68 -16.80
C GLU A 625 10.00 -7.14 -17.85
N ASN A 626 9.48 -8.37 -17.70
CA ASN A 626 8.48 -8.95 -18.57
C ASN A 626 7.04 -8.55 -18.21
N ALA A 627 6.86 -7.61 -17.29
CA ALA A 627 5.56 -7.24 -16.72
C ALA A 627 4.82 -8.39 -16.02
N SER A 628 5.56 -9.43 -15.59
CA SER A 628 5.06 -10.58 -14.84
C SER A 628 5.13 -10.29 -13.33
N LYS A 629 4.17 -10.84 -12.58
CA LYS A 629 4.15 -10.71 -11.12
C LYS A 629 5.34 -11.49 -10.53
N MET A 630 6.10 -10.84 -9.66
CA MET A 630 7.22 -11.48 -8.97
C MET A 630 6.76 -12.64 -8.09
N SER A 631 7.38 -13.81 -8.27
CA SER A 631 7.07 -15.04 -7.55
C SER A 631 8.35 -15.79 -7.21
N LYS A 632 8.43 -16.34 -5.98
CA LYS A 632 9.58 -17.18 -5.58
C LYS A 632 9.71 -18.47 -6.40
N SER A 633 8.59 -18.96 -6.94
CA SER A 633 8.56 -20.14 -7.79
C SER A 633 9.15 -19.90 -9.19
N GLU A 634 9.09 -18.66 -9.68
CA GLU A 634 9.65 -18.26 -10.97
C GLU A 634 11.08 -17.72 -10.86
N GLY A 635 11.58 -17.54 -9.62
CA GLY A 635 12.93 -17.06 -9.37
C GLY A 635 13.18 -15.59 -9.75
N ASN A 636 12.13 -14.83 -10.08
CA ASN A 636 12.20 -13.45 -10.54
C ASN A 636 12.01 -12.41 -9.40
N VAL A 637 12.13 -12.83 -8.14
CA VAL A 637 11.96 -11.93 -6.97
C VAL A 637 13.18 -11.05 -6.78
N ILE A 638 12.95 -9.74 -6.82
CA ILE A 638 13.93 -8.73 -6.47
C ILE A 638 13.71 -8.34 -5.00
N HIS A 639 14.76 -8.42 -4.20
CA HIS A 639 14.73 -7.95 -2.82
C HIS A 639 15.15 -6.49 -2.74
N PRO A 640 14.50 -5.65 -1.90
CA PRO A 640 14.90 -4.26 -1.73
C PRO A 640 16.37 -4.09 -1.29
N ASP A 641 16.92 -5.04 -0.54
CA ASP A 641 18.32 -5.05 -0.13
C ASP A 641 19.29 -5.20 -1.30
N ASP A 642 18.89 -5.89 -2.37
CA ASP A 642 19.68 -5.98 -3.61
C ASP A 642 19.91 -4.60 -4.25
N ILE A 643 18.94 -3.69 -4.07
CA ILE A 643 19.03 -2.32 -4.55
C ILE A 643 19.82 -1.45 -3.57
N THR A 644 19.49 -1.52 -2.29
CA THR A 644 20.04 -0.59 -1.30
C THR A 644 21.47 -0.94 -0.88
N LYS A 645 21.80 -2.24 -0.74
CA LYS A 645 23.07 -2.73 -0.25
C LYS A 645 23.91 -3.48 -1.30
N GLY A 646 23.29 -3.81 -2.44
CA GLY A 646 23.89 -4.63 -3.50
C GLY A 646 23.63 -6.12 -3.30
N GLY A 647 23.34 -6.82 -4.40
CA GLY A 647 23.01 -8.26 -4.42
C GLY A 647 23.29 -8.88 -5.79
N ASN A 648 22.96 -10.14 -5.95
CA ASN A 648 23.25 -10.89 -7.17
C ASN A 648 22.40 -10.46 -8.36
N ASN A 649 21.19 -9.94 -8.12
CA ASN A 649 20.22 -9.60 -9.18
C ASN A 649 20.65 -8.43 -10.08
N PHE A 650 21.54 -7.53 -9.59
CA PHE A 650 21.96 -6.33 -10.32
C PHE A 650 23.49 -6.21 -10.45
N GLY A 651 24.20 -7.34 -10.64
CA GLY A 651 25.65 -7.35 -10.87
C GLY A 651 26.45 -6.76 -9.70
N ARG A 652 25.98 -6.91 -8.46
CA ARG A 652 26.55 -6.34 -7.23
C ARG A 652 26.59 -4.82 -7.19
N ASN A 653 25.84 -4.12 -8.06
CA ASN A 653 25.74 -2.67 -8.03
C ASN A 653 24.96 -2.21 -6.78
N VAL A 654 25.55 -1.30 -6.02
CA VAL A 654 24.88 -0.63 -4.90
C VAL A 654 24.25 0.65 -5.40
N TYR A 655 22.92 0.76 -5.29
CA TYR A 655 22.17 1.96 -5.69
C TYR A 655 21.93 2.92 -4.52
N GLY A 656 21.76 2.40 -3.30
CA GLY A 656 21.46 3.14 -2.07
C GLY A 656 19.97 3.42 -1.86
N VAL A 657 19.65 3.87 -0.65
CA VAL A 657 18.26 4.07 -0.21
C VAL A 657 17.56 5.17 -1.01
N ASP A 658 18.20 6.30 -1.24
CA ASP A 658 17.59 7.41 -2.00
C ASP A 658 17.28 7.03 -3.45
N THR A 659 18.04 6.10 -4.07
CA THR A 659 17.70 5.62 -5.41
C THR A 659 16.42 4.78 -5.40
N LEU A 660 16.25 3.90 -4.41
CA LEU A 660 15.01 3.16 -4.20
C LEU A 660 13.82 4.12 -3.98
N ARG A 661 14.01 5.13 -3.14
CA ARG A 661 12.97 6.14 -2.84
C ARG A 661 12.63 7.01 -4.05
N TRP A 662 13.63 7.43 -4.83
CA TRP A 662 13.42 8.17 -6.08
C TRP A 662 12.66 7.35 -7.12
N TRP A 663 13.04 6.07 -7.28
CA TRP A 663 12.30 5.16 -8.15
C TRP A 663 10.84 5.03 -7.72
N VAL A 664 10.56 4.85 -6.42
CA VAL A 664 9.18 4.82 -5.91
C VAL A 664 8.45 6.13 -6.19
N GLY A 665 9.06 7.29 -5.88
CA GLY A 665 8.45 8.60 -6.11
C GLY A 665 8.14 8.86 -7.59
N SER A 666 9.03 8.43 -8.51
CA SER A 666 8.89 8.69 -9.95
C SER A 666 7.97 7.69 -10.68
N HIS A 667 7.80 6.45 -10.16
CA HIS A 667 7.06 5.38 -10.87
C HIS A 667 5.91 4.78 -10.03
N GLY A 668 5.95 4.89 -8.69
CA GLY A 668 5.03 4.19 -7.80
C GLY A 668 3.59 4.68 -7.81
N CYS A 669 3.32 5.90 -8.28
CA CYS A 669 2.01 6.55 -8.13
C CYS A 669 1.19 6.68 -9.43
N GLN A 670 1.69 6.25 -10.59
CA GLN A 670 1.00 6.49 -11.87
C GLN A 670 0.66 5.24 -12.68
N HIS A 671 1.24 4.08 -12.33
CA HIS A 671 1.10 2.85 -13.11
C HIS A 671 0.41 1.75 -12.32
N ILE A 672 -0.50 1.02 -12.99
CA ILE A 672 -1.12 -0.21 -12.44
C ILE A 672 -0.08 -1.32 -12.31
N LYS A 673 0.94 -1.33 -13.21
CA LYS A 673 2.09 -2.24 -13.17
C LYS A 673 3.36 -1.42 -13.05
N ILE A 674 4.02 -1.48 -11.90
CA ILE A 674 5.24 -0.74 -11.59
C ILE A 674 6.44 -1.62 -11.93
N ARG A 675 7.13 -1.32 -13.03
CA ARG A 675 8.29 -2.11 -13.46
C ARG A 675 9.53 -1.76 -12.65
N VAL A 676 10.30 -2.78 -12.29
CA VAL A 676 11.63 -2.65 -11.72
C VAL A 676 12.63 -3.38 -12.62
N THR A 677 13.50 -2.61 -13.28
CA THR A 677 14.58 -3.12 -14.13
C THR A 677 15.88 -2.43 -13.79
N GLN A 678 17.00 -3.01 -14.24
CA GLN A 678 18.32 -2.43 -14.01
C GLN A 678 18.45 -1.05 -14.67
N GLU A 679 17.88 -0.86 -15.87
CA GLU A 679 17.92 0.40 -16.62
C GLU A 679 17.18 1.50 -15.89
N ILE A 680 15.96 1.22 -15.37
CA ILE A 680 15.15 2.19 -14.64
C ILE A 680 15.83 2.59 -13.31
N LEU A 681 16.45 1.63 -12.62
CA LEU A 681 17.21 1.90 -11.40
C LEU A 681 18.47 2.71 -11.71
N GLN A 682 19.15 2.43 -12.83
CA GLN A 682 20.31 3.19 -13.27
C GLN A 682 19.92 4.63 -13.63
N GLU A 683 18.81 4.84 -14.35
CA GLU A 683 18.28 6.18 -14.64
C GLU A 683 17.94 6.95 -13.35
N SER A 684 17.35 6.28 -12.38
CA SER A 684 17.05 6.85 -11.06
C SER A 684 18.34 7.28 -10.34
N LYS A 685 19.37 6.43 -10.34
CA LYS A 685 20.70 6.73 -9.78
C LYS A 685 21.35 7.92 -10.47
N GLU A 686 21.29 7.98 -11.79
CA GLU A 686 21.84 9.09 -12.57
C GLU A 686 21.10 10.41 -12.30
N SER A 687 19.79 10.35 -12.11
CA SER A 687 19.00 11.53 -11.74
C SER A 687 19.45 12.10 -10.40
N ILE A 688 19.65 11.24 -9.39
CA ILE A 688 20.18 11.64 -8.08
C ILE A 688 21.62 12.15 -8.21
N GLN A 689 22.46 11.49 -9.02
CA GLN A 689 23.84 11.94 -9.23
C GLN A 689 23.91 13.33 -9.88
N LYS A 690 23.02 13.63 -10.82
CA LYS A 690 22.91 14.98 -11.44
C LYS A 690 22.48 16.01 -10.40
N LEU A 691 21.48 15.70 -9.57
CA LEU A 691 21.07 16.57 -8.47
C LEU A 691 22.23 16.80 -7.49
N ARG A 692 22.95 15.76 -7.10
CA ARG A 692 24.11 15.83 -6.21
C ARG A 692 25.20 16.76 -6.77
N LEU A 693 25.50 16.68 -8.06
CA LEU A 693 26.49 17.53 -8.73
C LEU A 693 26.12 19.01 -8.66
N ILE A 694 24.85 19.33 -8.91
CA ILE A 694 24.38 20.71 -8.87
C ILE A 694 24.36 21.23 -7.43
N LEU A 695 23.86 20.43 -6.47
CA LEU A 695 23.87 20.78 -5.05
C LEU A 695 25.29 20.99 -4.53
N ARG A 696 26.25 20.13 -4.95
CA ARG A 696 27.67 20.30 -4.63
C ARG A 696 28.20 21.63 -5.12
N PHE A 697 27.87 22.01 -6.35
CA PHE A 697 28.26 23.29 -6.90
C PHE A 697 27.70 24.46 -6.09
N LEU A 698 26.41 24.45 -5.79
CA LEU A 698 25.76 25.50 -5.00
C LEU A 698 26.35 25.63 -3.59
N LEU A 699 26.58 24.50 -2.91
CA LEU A 699 27.26 24.45 -1.62
C LEU A 699 28.68 24.99 -1.69
N GLY A 700 29.41 24.60 -2.73
CA GLY A 700 30.77 25.10 -2.93
C GLY A 700 30.86 26.60 -3.13
N VAL A 701 29.88 27.17 -3.85
CA VAL A 701 29.78 28.63 -3.98
C VAL A 701 29.52 29.30 -2.65
N LEU A 702 28.63 28.79 -1.85
CA LEU A 702 28.31 29.33 -0.53
C LEU A 702 29.53 29.24 0.43
N ASN A 703 30.21 28.08 0.46
CA ASN A 703 31.35 27.85 1.34
C ASN A 703 32.60 28.66 0.96
N SER A 704 32.82 28.95 -0.33
CA SER A 704 33.94 29.75 -0.81
C SER A 704 33.83 31.24 -0.43
N ASN A 705 32.72 31.67 0.13
CA ASN A 705 32.44 33.02 0.56
C ASN A 705 32.41 33.17 2.10
N THR A 706 33.31 32.49 2.80
CA THR A 706 33.38 32.47 4.27
C THR A 706 33.68 33.86 4.88
N GLU A 707 34.15 34.81 4.10
CA GLU A 707 34.25 36.22 4.48
C GLU A 707 33.04 37.00 3.96
N PHE A 708 31.83 36.58 4.33
CA PHE A 708 30.61 37.29 3.97
C PHE A 708 30.50 38.57 4.80
N ASN A 709 30.82 39.69 4.16
CA ASN A 709 30.61 41.00 4.78
C ASN A 709 29.07 41.28 4.75
N LEU A 710 28.41 41.10 5.90
CA LEU A 710 26.94 41.28 6.05
C LEU A 710 26.47 42.73 5.74
N ALA A 711 27.41 43.63 5.64
CA ALA A 711 27.16 45.04 5.34
C ALA A 711 26.95 45.33 3.82
N ILE A 712 27.14 44.31 2.94
CA ILE A 712 26.98 44.55 1.46
C ILE A 712 25.51 44.49 1.10
N ASP A 713 24.93 45.64 0.74
CA ASP A 713 23.58 45.67 0.17
C ASP A 713 23.55 45.06 -1.22
N PRO A 714 22.80 43.93 -1.43
CA PRO A 714 22.82 43.21 -2.69
C PRO A 714 22.07 43.98 -3.78
N ARG A 715 22.71 44.16 -4.95
CA ARG A 715 22.08 44.72 -6.14
C ARG A 715 21.62 43.64 -7.09
N PHE A 716 20.30 43.33 -7.07
CA PHE A 716 19.68 42.32 -7.92
C PHE A 716 19.52 42.84 -9.36
N LEU A 717 20.10 42.11 -10.31
CA LEU A 717 19.88 42.34 -11.73
C LEU A 717 18.60 41.65 -12.21
N HIS A 718 18.17 41.93 -13.44
CA HIS A 718 17.00 41.28 -14.03
C HIS A 718 17.11 39.75 -14.07
N LEU A 719 18.30 39.20 -14.26
CA LEU A 719 18.53 37.75 -14.23
C LEU A 719 18.25 37.17 -12.84
N ASP A 720 18.68 37.88 -11.78
CA ASP A 720 18.47 37.43 -10.38
C ASP A 720 16.97 37.48 -10.00
N ARG A 721 16.29 38.55 -10.35
CA ARG A 721 14.85 38.72 -10.16
C ARG A 721 14.05 37.68 -10.95
N ASN A 722 14.40 37.41 -12.19
CA ASN A 722 13.79 36.35 -12.99
C ASN A 722 13.98 34.99 -12.36
N MET A 723 15.16 34.69 -11.82
CA MET A 723 15.42 33.41 -11.15
C MET A 723 14.61 33.27 -9.86
N LEU A 724 14.48 34.31 -9.03
CA LEU A 724 13.62 34.31 -7.86
C LEU A 724 12.15 34.11 -8.23
N HIS A 725 11.69 34.75 -9.32
CA HIS A 725 10.33 34.52 -9.82
C HIS A 725 10.12 33.07 -10.28
N ARG A 726 11.07 32.49 -11.01
CA ARG A 726 11.02 31.06 -11.39
C ARG A 726 11.03 30.14 -10.18
N LEU A 727 11.84 30.44 -9.16
CA LEU A 727 11.92 29.70 -7.91
C LEU A 727 10.59 29.73 -7.15
N TYR A 728 9.91 30.88 -7.12
CA TYR A 728 8.57 31.00 -6.54
C TYR A 728 7.57 30.08 -7.25
N HIS A 729 7.50 30.14 -8.57
CA HIS A 729 6.61 29.29 -9.36
C HIS A 729 6.93 27.80 -9.22
N TYR A 730 8.22 27.46 -9.22
CA TYR A 730 8.69 26.10 -8.95
C TYR A 730 8.18 25.60 -7.58
N ASN A 731 8.39 26.38 -6.52
CA ASN A 731 7.96 26.00 -5.18
C ASN A 731 6.43 25.80 -5.10
N LYS A 732 5.65 26.71 -5.69
CA LYS A 732 4.19 26.60 -5.76
C LYS A 732 3.73 25.34 -6.50
N GLN A 733 4.35 25.00 -7.63
CA GLN A 733 4.02 23.79 -8.39
C GLN A 733 4.40 22.51 -7.62
N VAL A 734 5.59 22.49 -6.99
CA VAL A 734 6.00 21.35 -6.13
C VAL A 734 4.96 21.11 -5.05
N GLN A 735 4.51 22.17 -4.37
CA GLN A 735 3.51 22.09 -3.33
C GLN A 735 2.19 21.52 -3.86
N ASN A 736 1.70 22.01 -4.99
CA ASN A 736 0.47 21.53 -5.62
C ASN A 736 0.56 20.04 -5.98
N PHE A 737 1.69 19.59 -6.53
CA PHE A 737 1.89 18.18 -6.88
C PHE A 737 1.98 17.27 -5.64
N TYR A 738 2.58 17.74 -4.53
CA TYR A 738 2.54 17.00 -3.26
C TYR A 738 1.13 16.90 -2.70
N ASP A 739 0.35 17.99 -2.75
CA ASP A 739 -1.02 18.02 -2.24
C ASP A 739 -1.97 17.09 -3.02
N SER A 740 -1.73 16.94 -4.34
CA SER A 740 -2.47 16.04 -5.22
C SER A 740 -1.85 14.65 -5.35
N TYR A 741 -0.85 14.31 -4.53
CA TYR A 741 -0.16 13.00 -4.53
C TYR A 741 0.51 12.63 -5.87
N GLN A 742 0.88 13.63 -6.69
CA GLN A 742 1.53 13.45 -8.00
C GLN A 742 3.05 13.46 -7.88
N TYR A 743 3.64 12.54 -7.14
CA TYR A 743 5.08 12.52 -6.81
C TYR A 743 5.98 12.37 -8.04
N HIS A 744 5.52 11.68 -9.08
CA HIS A 744 6.21 11.60 -10.36
C HIS A 744 6.40 12.98 -11.03
N ASN A 745 5.39 13.87 -10.92
CA ASN A 745 5.49 15.23 -11.41
C ASN A 745 6.42 16.08 -10.54
N VAL A 746 6.48 15.83 -9.23
CA VAL A 746 7.49 16.44 -8.36
C VAL A 746 8.89 16.07 -8.81
N CYS A 747 9.19 14.77 -9.01
CA CYS A 747 10.49 14.29 -9.50
C CYS A 747 10.87 14.92 -10.86
N LYS A 748 9.92 14.97 -11.79
CA LYS A 748 10.11 15.58 -13.11
C LYS A 748 10.40 17.06 -13.02
N LEU A 749 9.65 17.79 -12.19
CA LEU A 749 9.82 19.22 -12.02
C LEU A 749 11.17 19.56 -11.37
N ILE A 750 11.57 18.84 -10.31
CA ILE A 750 12.88 18.99 -9.66
C ILE A 750 14.01 18.79 -10.70
N LYS A 751 13.96 17.69 -11.45
CA LYS A 751 14.97 17.34 -12.46
C LYS A 751 15.11 18.46 -13.51
N ASN A 752 13.99 18.95 -14.03
CA ASN A 752 13.97 19.98 -15.06
C ASN A 752 14.45 21.34 -14.52
N PHE A 753 13.95 21.77 -13.38
CA PHE A 753 14.32 23.04 -12.77
C PHE A 753 15.81 23.08 -12.45
N MET A 754 16.34 22.04 -11.80
CA MET A 754 17.75 21.98 -11.43
C MET A 754 18.70 21.92 -12.65
N ALA A 755 18.35 21.14 -13.67
CA ALA A 755 19.20 21.01 -14.85
C ALA A 755 19.14 22.24 -15.74
N ASN A 756 17.95 22.72 -16.06
CA ASN A 756 17.76 23.76 -17.06
C ASN A 756 17.85 25.18 -16.45
N ASP A 757 16.99 25.48 -15.46
CA ASP A 757 16.88 26.83 -14.92
C ASP A 757 18.09 27.18 -14.04
N VAL A 758 18.45 26.27 -13.12
CA VAL A 758 19.53 26.51 -12.16
C VAL A 758 20.89 26.32 -12.83
N SER A 759 21.19 25.10 -13.32
CA SER A 759 22.55 24.78 -13.80
C SER A 759 22.87 25.41 -15.15
N SER A 760 22.00 25.16 -16.16
CA SER A 760 22.33 25.58 -17.56
C SER A 760 22.12 27.06 -17.81
N ILE A 761 21.22 27.71 -17.09
CA ILE A 761 20.94 29.14 -17.27
C ILE A 761 21.60 29.93 -16.14
N TYR A 762 21.06 29.84 -14.91
CA TYR A 762 21.44 30.79 -13.86
C TYR A 762 22.92 30.69 -13.45
N CYS A 763 23.37 29.47 -13.10
CA CYS A 763 24.75 29.26 -12.71
C CYS A 763 25.72 29.50 -13.86
N HIS A 764 25.37 29.09 -15.09
CA HIS A 764 26.22 29.26 -16.25
C HIS A 764 26.44 30.75 -16.61
N LEU A 765 25.36 31.54 -16.62
CA LEU A 765 25.45 32.98 -16.97
C LEU A 765 26.10 33.85 -15.88
N ASN A 766 26.11 33.36 -14.62
CA ASN A 766 26.71 34.09 -13.50
C ASN A 766 28.14 33.61 -13.15
N LYS A 767 28.81 32.81 -14.00
CA LYS A 767 30.17 32.31 -13.72
C LYS A 767 31.15 33.45 -13.48
N ASP A 768 31.10 34.49 -14.29
CA ASP A 768 32.02 35.61 -14.16
C ASP A 768 31.84 36.32 -12.82
N ARG A 769 30.59 36.58 -12.41
CA ARG A 769 30.30 37.16 -11.10
C ARG A 769 30.73 36.24 -9.93
N LEU A 770 30.59 34.95 -10.11
CA LEU A 770 30.91 33.96 -9.04
C LEU A 770 32.44 33.76 -8.92
N TYR A 771 33.19 33.84 -10.03
CA TYR A 771 34.60 33.48 -10.03
C TYR A 771 35.54 34.69 -10.08
N CYS A 772 35.14 35.76 -10.75
CA CYS A 772 36.03 36.88 -11.07
C CYS A 772 35.69 38.19 -10.35
N ASP A 773 34.39 38.38 -9.95
CA ASP A 773 34.03 39.60 -9.22
C ASP A 773 34.67 39.60 -7.82
N ALA A 774 34.99 40.80 -7.35
CA ALA A 774 35.48 41.01 -5.99
C ALA A 774 34.52 40.48 -4.95
N ILE A 775 35.01 39.99 -3.81
CA ILE A 775 34.21 39.51 -2.70
C ILE A 775 33.21 40.57 -2.21
N THR A 776 33.61 41.84 -2.30
CA THR A 776 32.82 43.00 -1.90
C THR A 776 31.81 43.47 -2.98
N SER A 777 31.71 42.81 -4.14
CA SER A 777 30.78 43.18 -5.20
C SER A 777 29.32 43.00 -4.78
N PRO A 778 28.47 44.04 -4.83
CA PRO A 778 27.04 43.94 -4.52
C PRO A 778 26.28 43.04 -5.49
N TYR A 779 26.75 42.90 -6.73
CA TYR A 779 26.16 41.98 -7.71
C TYR A 779 26.51 40.52 -7.43
N ARG A 780 27.74 40.25 -6.97
CA ARG A 780 28.12 38.94 -6.47
C ARG A 780 27.30 38.54 -5.24
N ALA A 781 27.15 39.46 -4.29
CA ALA A 781 26.34 39.24 -3.09
C ALA A 781 24.88 38.91 -3.45
N ALA A 782 24.30 39.58 -4.45
CA ALA A 782 22.95 39.25 -4.94
C ALA A 782 22.89 37.83 -5.50
N THR A 783 23.86 37.42 -6.35
CA THR A 783 23.90 36.06 -6.91
C THR A 783 24.01 34.99 -5.80
N ILE A 784 24.82 35.22 -4.76
CA ILE A 784 24.98 34.33 -3.63
C ILE A 784 23.67 34.20 -2.84
N LYS A 785 22.96 35.30 -2.58
CA LYS A 785 21.64 35.25 -1.95
C LYS A 785 20.60 34.44 -2.73
N VAL A 786 20.60 34.58 -4.07
CA VAL A 786 19.72 33.79 -4.92
C VAL A 786 20.10 32.31 -4.88
N ILE A 787 21.37 31.97 -4.90
CA ILE A 787 21.86 30.57 -4.78
C ILE A 787 21.47 29.98 -3.42
N ASP A 788 21.58 30.76 -2.34
CA ASP A 788 21.14 30.33 -1.02
C ASP A 788 19.64 30.05 -0.95
N ALA A 789 18.82 30.92 -1.55
CA ALA A 789 17.37 30.72 -1.67
C ALA A 789 17.06 29.46 -2.49
N ILE A 790 17.72 29.25 -3.64
CA ILE A 790 17.57 28.04 -4.46
C ILE A 790 17.89 26.81 -3.63
N LEU A 791 19.05 26.79 -2.98
CA LEU A 791 19.49 25.64 -2.19
C LEU A 791 18.49 25.30 -1.08
N THR A 792 17.98 26.33 -0.37
CA THR A 792 16.99 26.17 0.70
C THR A 792 15.67 25.59 0.19
N VAL A 793 15.11 26.14 -0.87
CA VAL A 793 13.84 25.69 -1.45
C VAL A 793 13.96 24.28 -2.02
N VAL A 794 15.05 24.01 -2.77
CA VAL A 794 15.26 22.70 -3.40
C VAL A 794 15.52 21.62 -2.35
N SER A 795 16.35 21.89 -1.33
CA SER A 795 16.57 20.91 -0.23
C SER A 795 15.26 20.52 0.46
N ARG A 796 14.37 21.48 0.70
CA ARG A 796 13.02 21.22 1.22
C ARG A 796 12.18 20.43 0.22
N SER A 797 12.23 20.78 -1.05
CA SER A 797 11.42 20.10 -2.09
C SER A 797 11.79 18.62 -2.27
N ILE A 798 13.07 18.28 -2.13
CA ILE A 798 13.55 16.89 -2.29
C ILE A 798 13.42 16.06 -1.00
N ALA A 799 13.33 16.69 0.17
CA ALA A 799 13.35 16.02 1.47
C ALA A 799 12.29 14.92 1.66
N PRO A 800 11.04 15.03 1.16
CA PRO A 800 10.09 13.92 1.26
C PRO A 800 10.51 12.70 0.43
N ILE A 801 11.14 12.88 -0.73
CA ILE A 801 11.47 11.81 -1.67
C ILE A 801 12.84 11.22 -1.35
N VAL A 802 13.89 12.05 -1.25
CA VAL A 802 15.29 11.65 -1.02
C VAL A 802 15.85 12.32 0.23
N PRO A 803 15.40 11.88 1.41
CA PRO A 803 15.73 12.54 2.67
C PRO A 803 17.24 12.49 3.01
N HIS A 804 17.97 11.44 2.61
CA HIS A 804 19.40 11.36 2.87
C HIS A 804 20.17 12.43 2.13
N LEU A 805 19.88 12.64 0.84
CA LEU A 805 20.50 13.69 0.06
C LEU A 805 20.14 15.09 0.57
N ALA A 806 18.88 15.29 1.00
CA ALA A 806 18.42 16.55 1.57
C ALA A 806 19.14 16.86 2.88
N GLU A 807 19.26 15.89 3.78
CA GLU A 807 19.95 16.05 5.06
C GLU A 807 21.47 16.25 4.88
N GLU A 808 22.11 15.48 3.99
CA GLU A 808 23.53 15.67 3.67
C GLU A 808 23.79 17.09 3.17
N THR A 809 22.92 17.62 2.32
CA THR A 809 23.00 19.00 1.82
C THR A 809 22.85 20.00 2.95
N THR A 810 21.87 19.78 3.86
CA THR A 810 21.60 20.66 4.98
C THR A 810 22.73 20.64 6.01
N VAL A 811 23.24 19.45 6.35
CA VAL A 811 24.39 19.29 7.27
C VAL A 811 25.62 20.04 6.72
N THR A 812 25.92 19.88 5.44
CA THR A 812 27.05 20.58 4.81
C THR A 812 26.86 22.09 4.80
N LYS A 813 25.62 22.56 4.58
CA LYS A 813 25.32 24.01 4.58
C LYS A 813 25.50 24.65 5.94
N TYR A 814 25.10 23.98 7.04
CA TYR A 814 25.04 24.53 8.39
C TYR A 814 26.20 24.09 9.28
N ASN A 815 27.23 23.45 8.73
CA ASN A 815 28.41 23.03 9.49
C ASN A 815 29.42 24.19 9.66
N LEU A 816 28.94 25.37 10.06
CA LEU A 816 29.72 26.61 10.17
C LEU A 816 29.57 27.21 11.55
N ALA A 817 30.67 27.79 12.04
CA ALA A 817 30.66 28.72 13.17
C ALA A 817 31.06 30.11 12.69
N ALA A 818 30.45 31.14 13.23
CA ALA A 818 30.79 32.52 12.93
C ALA A 818 31.59 33.12 14.09
N THR A 819 32.66 33.82 13.77
CA THR A 819 33.35 34.76 14.66
C THR A 819 33.03 36.17 14.18
N ILE A 820 32.39 36.97 15.04
CA ILE A 820 32.03 38.33 14.72
C ILE A 820 32.99 39.25 15.47
N MET A 821 33.81 39.97 14.80
CA MET A 821 34.59 41.07 15.34
C MET A 821 33.82 42.36 15.09
N SER A 822 33.38 43.01 16.12
CA SER A 822 32.49 44.17 16.04
C SER A 822 33.09 45.41 16.69
N THR A 823 32.68 46.57 16.20
CA THR A 823 32.93 47.83 16.86
C THR A 823 32.28 47.85 18.25
N LYS A 824 32.70 48.71 19.11
CA LYS A 824 32.13 48.82 20.46
C LYS A 824 30.62 49.10 20.48
N GLN A 825 30.14 49.88 19.51
CA GLN A 825 28.74 50.20 19.40
C GLN A 825 27.90 49.01 18.93
N ASP A 826 28.36 48.32 17.91
CA ASP A 826 27.70 47.13 17.38
C ASP A 826 27.80 45.93 18.33
N TYR A 827 28.91 45.82 19.11
CA TYR A 827 29.10 44.76 20.11
C TYR A 827 28.02 44.84 21.21
N ALA A 828 27.69 46.04 21.65
CA ALA A 828 26.63 46.23 22.64
C ALA A 828 25.27 45.74 22.11
N LEU A 829 24.92 46.03 20.87
CA LEU A 829 23.70 45.61 20.21
C LEU A 829 23.68 44.09 19.96
N LEU A 830 24.76 43.54 19.37
CA LEU A 830 24.89 42.13 19.07
C LEU A 830 24.95 41.28 20.35
N SER A 831 25.53 41.80 21.43
CA SER A 831 25.59 41.07 22.70
C SER A 831 24.21 40.97 23.38
N ILE A 832 23.29 41.88 23.13
CA ILE A 832 21.89 41.79 23.58
C ILE A 832 21.22 40.57 22.87
N LEU A 833 21.33 40.50 21.55
CA LEU A 833 20.81 39.37 20.74
C LEU A 833 21.48 38.04 21.07
N GLN A 834 22.70 38.05 21.60
CA GLN A 834 23.38 36.85 22.08
C GLN A 834 23.06 36.49 23.53
N LYS A 835 22.78 37.42 24.38
CA LYS A 835 22.53 37.22 25.82
C LYS A 835 21.08 36.85 26.16
N GLU A 836 20.11 37.15 25.31
CA GLU A 836 18.70 36.79 25.53
C GLU A 836 18.44 35.29 25.61
N LYS A 837 19.44 34.47 25.24
CA LYS A 837 19.41 33.02 25.49
C LYS A 837 20.77 32.62 26.05
N GLU A 838 20.84 32.15 27.26
CA GLU A 838 22.05 31.62 27.96
C GLU A 838 22.68 30.38 27.29
N SER A 839 22.38 30.12 26.04
CA SER A 839 22.80 28.92 25.29
C SER A 839 23.60 29.27 24.03
N SER A 840 24.36 28.32 23.54
CA SER A 840 25.11 28.36 22.28
C SER A 840 24.26 28.66 21.03
N LEU A 841 22.94 28.77 21.19
CA LEU A 841 21.98 29.04 20.11
C LEU A 841 21.20 30.33 20.43
N SER A 842 21.91 31.45 20.34
CA SER A 842 21.33 32.77 20.40
C SER A 842 20.46 33.10 19.16
N GLU A 843 19.63 34.11 19.26
CA GLU A 843 18.88 34.65 18.14
C GLU A 843 19.80 35.01 16.96
N LEU A 844 21.00 35.49 17.29
CA LEU A 844 22.04 35.80 16.33
C LEU A 844 22.52 34.57 15.55
N CYS A 845 22.59 33.37 16.16
CA CYS A 845 22.84 32.11 15.46
C CYS A 845 21.73 31.77 14.47
N ASP A 846 20.49 32.09 14.81
CA ASP A 846 19.34 31.87 13.93
C ASP A 846 19.34 32.82 12.74
N ILE A 847 19.69 34.10 12.97
CA ILE A 847 19.79 35.10 11.91
C ILE A 847 20.91 34.74 10.94
N LEU A 848 22.08 34.34 11.43
CA LEU A 848 23.25 34.01 10.61
C LEU A 848 23.26 32.59 10.08
N GLN A 849 22.30 31.76 10.48
CA GLN A 849 22.21 30.36 10.08
C GLN A 849 23.46 29.53 10.39
N VAL A 850 24.11 29.82 11.54
CA VAL A 850 25.32 29.13 12.00
C VAL A 850 25.07 28.40 13.31
N SER A 851 25.93 27.47 13.63
CA SER A 851 25.80 26.61 14.82
C SER A 851 26.40 27.23 16.09
N LYS A 852 27.34 28.13 15.93
CA LYS A 852 28.00 28.85 17.05
C LYS A 852 28.41 30.23 16.60
N ILE A 853 28.32 31.21 17.51
CA ILE A 853 28.86 32.56 17.29
C ILE A 853 29.79 32.88 18.44
N THR A 854 30.93 33.45 18.09
CA THR A 854 31.86 34.11 19.03
C THR A 854 31.88 35.59 18.71
N LEU A 855 31.47 36.41 19.68
CA LEU A 855 31.54 37.87 19.56
C LEU A 855 32.86 38.37 20.14
N ILE A 856 33.58 39.22 19.40
CA ILE A 856 34.83 39.85 19.82
C ILE A 856 34.70 41.35 19.62
N GLU A 857 34.83 42.12 20.67
CA GLU A 857 34.93 43.60 20.62
C GLU A 857 36.33 43.98 20.14
N ASN A 858 36.42 44.85 19.13
CA ASN A 858 37.69 45.32 18.58
C ASN A 858 37.57 46.80 18.23
N ASP A 859 38.11 47.64 19.10
CA ASP A 859 38.09 49.12 18.97
C ASP A 859 38.89 49.65 17.80
N ALA A 860 39.70 48.83 17.13
CA ALA A 860 40.47 49.22 15.92
C ALA A 860 39.69 49.04 14.60
N LEU A 861 38.45 48.50 14.67
CA LEU A 861 37.62 48.28 13.52
C LEU A 861 36.70 49.48 13.25
N ASN A 862 36.59 49.86 12.01
CA ASN A 862 35.62 50.88 11.53
C ASN A 862 34.26 50.25 11.19
N GLU A 863 34.20 48.91 11.00
CA GLU A 863 33.02 48.15 10.63
C GLU A 863 33.05 46.73 11.25
N THR A 864 31.88 46.18 11.55
CA THR A 864 31.76 44.82 12.05
C THR A 864 32.09 43.80 11.01
N GLN A 865 32.99 42.84 11.32
CA GLN A 865 33.48 41.79 10.47
C GLN A 865 32.95 40.42 10.95
N VAL A 866 32.57 39.54 10.01
CA VAL A 866 32.05 38.20 10.31
C VAL A 866 32.94 37.14 9.62
N HIS A 867 33.59 36.31 10.42
CA HIS A 867 34.40 35.20 9.92
C HIS A 867 33.65 33.89 10.16
N LEU A 868 33.52 33.09 9.08
CA LEU A 868 32.88 31.76 9.13
C LEU A 868 33.92 30.65 9.12
N ASN A 869 33.85 29.77 10.12
CA ASN A 869 34.74 28.62 10.26
C ASN A 869 33.94 27.32 10.28
N SER A 870 34.48 26.23 9.68
CA SER A 870 33.90 24.90 9.82
C SER A 870 34.09 24.38 11.26
N ILE A 871 33.12 23.60 11.76
CA ILE A 871 33.19 22.96 13.07
C ILE A 871 32.98 21.47 12.99
N GLU A 872 33.81 20.70 13.72
CA GLU A 872 33.70 19.24 13.85
C GLU A 872 32.93 18.88 15.13
N LYS A 873 31.71 19.32 15.27
CA LYS A 873 30.86 18.96 16.42
C LYS A 873 29.67 18.11 16.04
N GLN A 874 29.20 17.31 17.00
CA GLN A 874 28.03 16.46 16.80
C GLN A 874 26.75 17.30 16.65
N LEU A 875 25.97 17.01 15.61
CA LEU A 875 24.68 17.65 15.39
C LEU A 875 23.67 17.28 16.49
N CYS A 876 22.96 18.29 17.00
CA CYS A 876 21.80 18.03 17.85
C CYS A 876 20.74 17.25 17.08
N LYS A 877 20.26 16.15 17.63
CA LYS A 877 19.26 15.27 16.99
C LYS A 877 17.93 15.98 16.66
N ARG A 878 17.66 17.10 17.32
CA ARG A 878 16.44 17.87 17.16
C ARG A 878 16.58 19.08 16.24
N CYS A 879 17.48 20.02 16.55
CA CYS A 879 17.57 21.28 15.82
C CYS A 879 18.55 21.25 14.65
N ARG A 880 19.29 20.14 14.46
CA ARG A 880 20.24 19.93 13.34
C ARG A 880 21.43 20.90 13.33
N ARG A 881 21.76 21.50 14.47
CA ARG A 881 22.90 22.38 14.65
C ARG A 881 23.96 21.73 15.58
N HIS A 882 25.11 22.34 15.71
CA HIS A 882 26.20 21.88 16.58
C HIS A 882 26.29 22.73 17.87
N PRO A 883 25.30 22.68 18.78
CA PRO A 883 25.39 23.38 20.04
C PRO A 883 26.38 22.70 20.98
N GLU A 884 26.80 23.37 22.05
CA GLU A 884 27.54 22.70 23.11
C GLU A 884 26.66 21.67 23.82
N MET A 885 27.12 20.44 23.81
CA MET A 885 26.39 19.29 24.37
C MET A 885 27.04 18.94 25.71
N HIS A 886 26.43 19.30 26.82
CA HIS A 886 26.86 18.88 28.16
C HIS A 886 26.37 17.44 28.45
N GLY A 887 26.90 16.44 27.77
CA GLY A 887 26.60 15.04 28.03
C GLY A 887 25.16 14.55 27.70
N ALA A 888 24.34 15.40 27.10
CA ALA A 888 22.95 15.07 26.74
C ALA A 888 22.80 14.83 25.23
N GLU A 889 21.97 13.88 24.85
CA GLU A 889 21.66 13.58 23.42
C GLU A 889 20.91 14.74 22.71
N ILE A 890 20.35 15.68 23.47
CA ILE A 890 19.52 16.81 23.00
C ILE A 890 20.07 18.08 23.63
N CYS A 891 20.29 19.14 22.84
CA CYS A 891 20.79 20.41 23.33
C CYS A 891 19.80 21.08 24.31
N GLU A 892 20.31 21.97 25.19
CA GLU A 892 19.50 22.67 26.19
C GLU A 892 18.35 23.47 25.59
N GLN A 893 18.53 24.05 24.42
CA GLN A 893 17.45 24.75 23.71
C GLN A 893 16.31 23.80 23.35
N SER A 894 16.58 22.52 23.14
CA SER A 894 15.57 21.51 22.90
C SER A 894 14.77 21.14 24.15
N LYS A 895 15.28 21.44 25.36
CA LYS A 895 14.61 21.21 26.64
C LYS A 895 13.67 22.35 27.02
N ASN A 896 13.98 23.58 26.60
CA ASN A 896 13.27 24.79 27.04
C ASN A 896 12.06 25.21 26.21
N TYR A 897 11.75 24.50 25.12
CA TYR A 897 10.59 24.79 24.25
C TYR A 897 9.23 24.31 24.80
N THR A 898 8.97 24.53 26.10
CA THR A 898 7.65 24.24 26.67
C THR A 898 6.73 25.48 26.75
N ASN A 899 7.20 26.67 26.36
CA ASN A 899 6.40 27.90 26.36
C ASN A 899 6.29 28.52 24.95
N LEU A 900 5.39 27.97 24.14
CA LEU A 900 5.21 28.34 22.73
C LEU A 900 4.28 29.53 22.47
N SER A 901 3.63 30.12 23.49
CA SER A 901 2.70 31.21 23.32
C SER A 901 3.35 32.58 23.04
N GLN A 902 4.64 32.72 23.30
CA GLN A 902 5.36 34.01 23.11
C GLN A 902 6.10 34.13 21.77
N ILE A 903 6.29 33.01 21.06
CA ILE A 903 7.04 32.98 19.76
C ILE A 903 6.14 33.28 18.56
N GLN A 904 4.85 32.99 18.63
CA GLN A 904 3.90 33.32 17.55
C GLN A 904 3.77 34.83 17.26
N SER A 905 3.97 35.67 18.24
CA SER A 905 3.93 37.12 18.07
C SER A 905 5.17 37.71 17.37
N ASN A 906 6.33 37.04 17.51
CA ASN A 906 7.59 37.51 16.91
C ASN A 906 7.81 37.00 15.46
N LEU A 907 7.27 35.84 15.12
CA LEU A 907 7.26 35.34 13.75
C LEU A 907 6.36 36.15 12.82
N HIS A 908 5.28 36.73 13.35
CA HIS A 908 4.44 37.66 12.59
C HIS A 908 5.16 38.97 12.26
N VAL A 909 6.03 39.44 13.11
CA VAL A 909 6.79 40.69 12.90
C VAL A 909 7.88 40.51 11.84
N ILE A 910 8.53 39.36 11.77
CA ILE A 910 9.55 39.03 10.75
C ILE A 910 8.85 38.76 9.43
N HIS A 911 7.72 38.08 9.41
CA HIS A 911 6.89 37.90 8.20
C HIS A 911 6.36 39.25 7.67
N TYR A 912 5.96 40.17 8.56
CA TYR A 912 5.43 41.46 8.17
C TYR A 912 6.50 42.40 7.60
N LYS A 913 7.74 42.33 8.08
CA LYS A 913 8.84 43.15 7.55
C LYS A 913 9.39 42.61 6.22
N LEU A 914 9.26 41.31 5.92
CA LEU A 914 9.64 40.74 4.63
C LEU A 914 8.57 40.92 3.54
N TYR A 915 7.31 41.14 3.91
CA TYR A 915 6.20 41.39 2.97
C TYR A 915 5.97 42.86 2.60
N ASN A 916 6.35 43.80 3.45
CA ASN A 916 6.14 45.24 3.18
C ASN A 916 7.24 45.91 2.36
N TYR A 917 8.15 45.13 1.72
CA TYR A 917 9.10 45.62 0.76
C TYR A 917 8.59 45.55 -0.73
N GLU A 918 7.28 45.28 -0.92
CA GLU A 918 6.67 45.25 -2.27
C GLU A 918 5.99 46.59 -2.67
N GLU A 919 6.01 47.62 -1.85
CA GLU A 919 5.38 48.94 -2.20
C GLU A 919 6.33 50.14 -2.11
N HIS A 920 7.59 50.00 -2.49
CA HIS A 920 8.39 51.18 -2.82
C HIS A 920 9.39 50.93 -3.92
#